data_3b9bdaf1688a675a3e38bd23044b6ce6
#
_entry.id   3b9bdaf1688a675a3e38bd23044b6ce6
#
_cell.length_a   1.000
_cell.length_b   1.000
_cell.length_c   1.000
_cell.angle_alpha   90.00
_cell.angle_beta   90.00
_cell.angle_gamma   90.00
#
_symmetry.space_group_name_H-M   'P 1'
#
loop_
_entity.id
_entity.type
_entity.pdbx_description
1 polymer ?
#
loop_
_entity_poly.entity_id
_entity_poly.type
_entity_poly.pdbx_seq_one_letter_code
_entity_poly.pdbx_strand_id
1 'polypeptide(L)'
;ALARYLPHKQLKVVLTQDAEQALRLQTAWLFFRPHDTAVFLPDWETLPYERFSPHQDLVSERLSALWQIKSGTADVLFVPVATAMQKLPPVPFLAGRTFWLKTGQTLDIGRLKSDLVDAGYNHVSHVVAAGEFAVRGGIVDLFPMGSEIPYRIDLFDDEIDSIKTFDTETQRTISPVSEIRLLPAHEFPTDSEAQKIFRSRFREEVDGNPNDAAVYKAVSNGHFGAGVEYYLPLFFENELETLFDYIGEDALFVSLGDVHAEANRFWSDVKSRYAMAQGDETYPPLLPQHLYLSSDVFAGHLKNYGQVLPDVSGKEHTLPDLAVNRQSDEPLQALKDFQTAFEGRILLCAESLGRRETMLGFLQQNGLKVKSVSDWQGFLSAHEPLMITVAPLAYGFKLEDQNIAVITESDLYQYVARSRKHHRKKHAAVSDGLLRDLAEINIGDPVVHEEHGIGRYMGLVTMDLGDETNEMMLLEYAGEAQLYVPVSQLHLISRYSGQAHENVTLHKLGSGAWNKAKRKAAEKARDTAAELLNLYAQRAAQSGHKFEINEMDYQAFADGFGYEETEDQAAAIAAVIKDLTQAKPMDRLVCGDVGFGKTEVALRAAFVAVMGGKQVAVLAPTTLLVEQHAQNFADRFADFPVKVASLSRFNNSKATKAALEGMADGTVDIVIGTHKLVQDDIKFKNLGLVIIDEEHRFGVRQKEQLKRLRANVDILTMTATPIPRTLSMALEGLRDFSLITTAPSRRLAVKTFVKPFSEGSVREAVLRELKRGGQVFFLH
;
A
#
# COMPACT_ATOMS: atom_id res chain seq x y z
N ALA A 1 11.97 29.02 0.31
CA ALA A 1 11.48 30.41 0.24
C ALA A 1 10.23 30.60 1.11
N LEU A 2 9.12 29.88 0.85
CA LEU A 2 7.86 30.06 1.60
C LEU A 2 8.05 29.92 3.13
N ALA A 3 8.68 28.87 3.58
CA ALA A 3 8.94 28.62 5.00
C ALA A 3 9.74 29.73 5.69
N ARG A 4 10.45 30.54 4.94
CA ARG A 4 11.27 31.64 5.48
C ARG A 4 10.53 32.97 5.56
N TYR A 5 9.77 33.31 4.51
CA TYR A 5 9.21 34.67 4.36
C TYR A 5 7.80 34.83 4.90
N LEU A 6 7.09 33.71 5.16
CA LEU A 6 5.73 33.78 5.67
C LEU A 6 5.69 34.02 7.20
N PRO A 7 4.74 34.81 7.69
CA PRO A 7 4.60 35.14 9.11
C PRO A 7 4.30 33.91 9.97
N HIS A 8 4.81 33.88 11.23
CA HIS A 8 4.65 32.72 12.12
C HIS A 8 3.26 32.60 12.76
N LYS A 9 2.56 33.70 12.97
CA LYS A 9 1.33 33.73 13.79
C LYS A 9 0.02 33.56 13.02
N GLN A 10 0.08 33.43 11.70
CA GLN A 10 -1.08 33.42 10.82
C GLN A 10 -1.17 32.06 10.12
N LEU A 11 -2.36 31.49 10.00
CA LEU A 11 -2.57 30.27 9.22
C LEU A 11 -2.20 30.53 7.74
N LYS A 12 -1.34 29.69 7.17
CA LYS A 12 -0.99 29.74 5.76
C LYS A 12 -1.75 28.63 5.04
N VAL A 13 -2.53 28.99 4.04
CA VAL A 13 -3.26 28.03 3.18
C VAL A 13 -2.53 27.96 1.85
N VAL A 14 -1.85 26.87 1.62
CA VAL A 14 -1.08 26.63 0.39
C VAL A 14 -1.95 25.86 -0.60
N LEU A 15 -2.44 26.56 -1.63
CA LEU A 15 -3.20 25.97 -2.73
C LEU A 15 -2.25 25.33 -3.72
N THR A 16 -2.51 24.07 -4.06
CA THR A 16 -1.72 23.27 -4.98
C THR A 16 -2.57 22.76 -6.14
N GLN A 17 -1.93 22.40 -7.24
CA GLN A 17 -2.63 21.84 -8.40
C GLN A 17 -3.19 20.44 -8.12
N ASP A 18 -2.45 19.63 -7.37
CA ASP A 18 -2.82 18.26 -7.05
C ASP A 18 -2.35 17.84 -5.64
N ALA A 19 -2.77 16.66 -5.21
CA ALA A 19 -2.44 16.08 -3.91
C ALA A 19 -0.95 15.72 -3.80
N GLU A 20 -0.30 15.32 -4.89
CA GLU A 20 1.12 14.97 -4.91
C GLU A 20 1.98 16.19 -4.59
N GLN A 21 1.69 17.32 -5.23
CA GLN A 21 2.36 18.59 -4.96
C GLN A 21 2.14 19.02 -3.50
N ALA A 22 0.92 18.87 -2.98
CA ALA A 22 0.59 19.23 -1.59
C ALA A 22 1.42 18.41 -0.59
N LEU A 23 1.45 17.09 -0.73
CA LEU A 23 2.19 16.19 0.15
C LEU A 23 3.71 16.41 0.08
N ARG A 24 4.25 16.63 -1.12
CA ARG A 24 5.65 16.95 -1.31
C ARG A 24 6.03 18.25 -0.60
N LEU A 25 5.19 19.27 -0.69
CA LEU A 25 5.42 20.55 -0.04
C LEU A 25 5.25 20.47 1.48
N GLN A 26 4.30 19.70 1.99
CA GLN A 26 4.14 19.43 3.42
C GLN A 26 5.42 18.82 3.99
N THR A 27 5.94 17.79 3.33
CA THR A 27 7.16 17.11 3.78
C THR A 27 8.39 18.03 3.73
N ALA A 28 8.52 18.81 2.65
CA ALA A 28 9.58 19.81 2.53
C ALA A 28 9.44 20.93 3.57
N TRP A 29 8.20 21.34 3.90
CA TRP A 29 7.95 22.34 4.92
C TRP A 29 8.45 21.88 6.30
N LEU A 30 8.10 20.65 6.70
CA LEU A 30 8.51 20.06 7.98
C LEU A 30 10.04 19.91 8.10
N PHE A 31 10.75 19.70 7.00
CA PHE A 31 12.22 19.70 7.01
C PHE A 31 12.79 21.09 7.42
N PHE A 32 12.21 22.18 6.93
CA PHE A 32 12.67 23.53 7.27
C PHE A 32 12.10 24.06 8.58
N ARG A 33 10.89 23.63 8.95
CA ARG A 33 10.15 24.04 10.15
C ARG A 33 9.57 22.82 10.88
N PRO A 34 10.40 22.05 11.58
CA PRO A 34 9.97 20.78 12.20
C PRO A 34 9.00 20.95 13.37
N HIS A 35 8.84 22.17 13.90
CA HIS A 35 7.93 22.46 15.02
C HIS A 35 6.56 22.97 14.56
N ASP A 36 6.38 23.27 13.27
CA ASP A 36 5.10 23.72 12.74
C ASP A 36 4.14 22.53 12.59
N THR A 37 2.88 22.75 12.91
CA THR A 37 1.81 21.78 12.60
C THR A 37 1.37 21.95 11.15
N ALA A 38 1.95 21.16 10.27
CA ALA A 38 1.67 21.16 8.84
C ALA A 38 0.56 20.16 8.49
N VAL A 39 -0.62 20.65 8.16
CA VAL A 39 -1.83 19.86 7.88
C VAL A 39 -2.00 19.68 6.38
N PHE A 40 -2.37 18.49 5.95
CA PHE A 40 -2.83 18.20 4.59
C PHE A 40 -4.32 17.87 4.62
N LEU A 41 -5.13 18.52 3.80
CA LEU A 41 -6.53 18.17 3.60
C LEU A 41 -6.66 17.36 2.31
N PRO A 42 -6.82 16.02 2.40
CA PRO A 42 -6.92 15.17 1.23
C PRO A 42 -8.27 15.29 0.53
N ASP A 43 -8.29 14.97 -0.75
CA ASP A 43 -9.49 14.74 -1.52
C ASP A 43 -10.09 13.35 -1.18
N TRP A 44 -11.33 13.09 -1.55
CA TRP A 44 -11.96 11.77 -1.41
C TRP A 44 -11.33 10.70 -2.29
N GLU A 45 -10.45 11.07 -3.21
CA GLU A 45 -9.85 10.20 -4.24
C GLU A 45 -10.90 9.46 -5.08
N THR A 46 -12.11 10.00 -5.12
CA THR A 46 -13.21 9.54 -5.97
C THR A 46 -13.52 10.62 -7.03
N LEU A 47 -14.09 10.22 -8.15
CA LEU A 47 -14.54 11.20 -9.16
C LEU A 47 -15.90 11.77 -8.75
N PRO A 48 -16.21 13.05 -9.08
CA PRO A 48 -17.53 13.62 -8.80
C PRO A 48 -18.67 12.74 -9.31
N TYR A 49 -19.68 12.51 -8.48
CA TYR A 49 -20.85 11.65 -8.74
C TYR A 49 -20.52 10.17 -8.97
N GLU A 50 -19.39 9.72 -8.46
CA GLU A 50 -19.03 8.31 -8.51
C GLU A 50 -19.83 7.50 -7.48
N ARG A 51 -20.15 6.21 -7.82
CA ARG A 51 -20.90 5.33 -6.92
C ARG A 51 -20.02 4.60 -5.89
N PHE A 52 -18.88 5.18 -5.53
CA PHE A 52 -17.94 4.62 -4.55
C PHE A 52 -17.73 5.61 -3.43
N SER A 53 -17.66 5.08 -2.22
CA SER A 53 -17.26 5.88 -1.06
C SER A 53 -15.74 6.06 -1.01
N PRO A 54 -15.25 7.17 -0.46
CA PRO A 54 -13.84 7.33 -0.13
C PRO A 54 -13.37 6.22 0.82
N HIS A 55 -12.08 5.96 0.82
CA HIS A 55 -11.50 5.03 1.78
C HIS A 55 -11.64 5.59 3.19
N GLN A 56 -11.93 4.71 4.19
CA GLN A 56 -12.17 5.13 5.58
C GLN A 56 -10.97 5.92 6.16
N ASP A 57 -9.75 5.56 5.79
CA ASP A 57 -8.55 6.31 6.21
C ASP A 57 -8.54 7.75 5.68
N LEU A 58 -9.01 7.98 4.44
CA LEU A 58 -9.11 9.34 3.88
C LEU A 58 -10.16 10.16 4.62
N VAL A 59 -11.31 9.56 4.95
CA VAL A 59 -12.33 10.20 5.78
C VAL A 59 -11.74 10.57 7.14
N SER A 60 -10.98 9.66 7.75
CA SER A 60 -10.27 9.86 9.01
C SER A 60 -9.29 11.04 8.93
N GLU A 61 -8.47 11.11 7.87
CA GLU A 61 -7.54 12.24 7.65
C GLU A 61 -8.26 13.56 7.49
N ARG A 62 -9.33 13.57 6.66
CA ARG A 62 -10.11 14.77 6.41
C ARG A 62 -10.72 15.32 7.69
N LEU A 63 -11.37 14.48 8.48
CA LEU A 63 -11.96 14.87 9.76
C LEU A 63 -10.90 15.39 10.74
N SER A 64 -9.73 14.73 10.80
CA SER A 64 -8.60 15.20 11.61
C SER A 64 -8.08 16.55 11.13
N ALA A 65 -7.92 16.73 9.83
CA ALA A 65 -7.47 17.99 9.23
C ALA A 65 -8.47 19.13 9.52
N LEU A 66 -9.76 18.91 9.28
CA LEU A 66 -10.83 19.88 9.55
C LEU A 66 -10.87 20.28 11.02
N TRP A 67 -10.71 19.31 11.93
CA TRP A 67 -10.64 19.60 13.36
C TRP A 67 -9.41 20.43 13.72
N GLN A 68 -8.21 20.10 13.19
CA GLN A 68 -6.97 20.84 13.45
C GLN A 68 -7.05 22.28 12.92
N ILE A 69 -7.65 22.48 11.75
CA ILE A 69 -7.88 23.82 11.21
C ILE A 69 -8.80 24.62 12.14
N LYS A 70 -9.95 24.04 12.52
CA LYS A 70 -10.95 24.74 13.33
C LYS A 70 -10.49 25.01 14.77
N SER A 71 -9.72 24.09 15.36
CA SER A 71 -9.13 24.29 16.70
C SER A 71 -7.96 25.28 16.73
N GLY A 72 -7.52 25.81 15.58
CA GLY A 72 -6.40 26.74 15.48
C GLY A 72 -5.03 26.11 15.80
N THR A 73 -4.92 24.79 15.74
CA THR A 73 -3.65 24.08 15.98
C THR A 73 -2.80 23.98 14.72
N ALA A 74 -3.36 24.20 13.55
CA ALA A 74 -2.65 24.17 12.27
C ALA A 74 -1.87 25.49 12.04
N ASP A 75 -0.57 25.41 11.75
CA ASP A 75 0.26 26.54 11.34
C ASP A 75 0.24 26.75 9.82
N VAL A 76 0.15 25.64 9.08
CA VAL A 76 0.07 25.64 7.62
C VAL A 76 -0.84 24.51 7.13
N LEU A 77 -1.70 24.84 6.17
CA LEU A 77 -2.60 23.93 5.50
C LEU A 77 -2.17 23.77 4.04
N PHE A 78 -1.93 22.54 3.60
CA PHE A 78 -1.72 22.19 2.21
C PHE A 78 -3.00 21.58 1.65
N VAL A 79 -3.54 22.15 0.59
CA VAL A 79 -4.82 21.70 0.03
C VAL A 79 -4.84 21.83 -1.50
N PRO A 80 -5.20 20.74 -2.23
CA PRO A 80 -5.44 20.84 -3.68
C PRO A 80 -6.63 21.76 -3.99
N VAL A 81 -6.59 22.47 -5.11
CA VAL A 81 -7.68 23.36 -5.53
C VAL A 81 -9.01 22.63 -5.61
N ALA A 82 -9.03 21.41 -6.18
CA ALA A 82 -10.23 20.58 -6.27
C ALA A 82 -10.85 20.28 -4.89
N THR A 83 -10.01 19.97 -3.89
CA THR A 83 -10.46 19.73 -2.51
C THR A 83 -10.96 21.03 -1.85
N ALA A 84 -10.27 22.15 -2.07
CA ALA A 84 -10.69 23.46 -1.54
C ALA A 84 -12.04 23.95 -2.12
N MET A 85 -12.44 23.43 -3.27
CA MET A 85 -13.75 23.70 -3.89
C MET A 85 -14.86 22.75 -3.42
N GLN A 86 -14.56 21.69 -2.70
CA GLN A 86 -15.57 20.82 -2.10
C GLN A 86 -16.27 21.53 -0.93
N LYS A 87 -17.59 21.38 -0.85
CA LYS A 87 -18.32 21.74 0.34
C LYS A 87 -18.09 20.71 1.46
N LEU A 88 -18.07 21.19 2.68
CA LEU A 88 -17.69 20.45 3.89
C LEU A 88 -18.87 20.34 4.85
N PRO A 89 -18.87 19.36 5.77
CA PRO A 89 -19.89 19.30 6.79
C PRO A 89 -19.88 20.57 7.66
N PRO A 90 -21.01 20.95 8.26
CA PRO A 90 -21.07 22.13 9.13
C PRO A 90 -20.13 22.00 10.34
N VAL A 91 -19.43 23.07 10.70
CA VAL A 91 -18.55 23.14 11.87
C VAL A 91 -19.22 22.66 13.16
N PRO A 92 -20.50 23.01 13.46
CA PRO A 92 -21.19 22.51 14.63
C PRO A 92 -21.34 20.98 14.68
N PHE A 93 -21.45 20.33 13.53
CA PHE A 93 -21.48 18.87 13.47
C PHE A 93 -20.18 18.24 13.97
N LEU A 94 -19.04 18.74 13.47
CA LEU A 94 -17.73 18.24 13.88
C LEU A 94 -17.46 18.53 15.37
N ALA A 95 -17.76 19.74 15.82
CA ALA A 95 -17.56 20.14 17.22
C ALA A 95 -18.47 19.38 18.18
N GLY A 96 -19.74 19.17 17.82
CA GLY A 96 -20.73 18.51 18.68
C GLY A 96 -20.56 16.99 18.78
N ARG A 97 -19.81 16.38 17.87
CA ARG A 97 -19.56 14.94 17.86
C ARG A 97 -18.09 14.56 18.11
N THR A 98 -17.31 15.52 18.60
CA THR A 98 -15.94 15.29 19.07
C THR A 98 -15.94 15.23 20.59
N PHE A 99 -15.48 14.15 21.18
CA PHE A 99 -15.39 14.00 22.63
C PHE A 99 -14.07 13.37 23.05
N TRP A 100 -13.75 13.55 24.34
CA TRP A 100 -12.50 13.11 24.93
C TRP A 100 -12.76 12.04 25.97
N LEU A 101 -11.92 11.01 26.01
CA LEU A 101 -11.86 10.04 27.09
C LEU A 101 -10.53 10.19 27.81
N LYS A 102 -10.57 10.23 29.14
CA LYS A 102 -9.39 10.45 30.00
C LYS A 102 -9.34 9.39 31.10
N THR A 103 -8.13 9.00 31.47
CA THR A 103 -7.91 8.12 32.64
C THR A 103 -8.50 8.78 33.91
N GLY A 104 -9.18 8.01 34.75
CA GLY A 104 -9.92 8.48 35.93
C GLY A 104 -11.31 9.05 35.65
N GLN A 105 -11.76 9.07 34.41
CA GLN A 105 -13.12 9.48 34.05
C GLN A 105 -14.11 8.36 34.24
N THR A 106 -15.30 8.68 34.82
CA THR A 106 -16.43 7.73 34.87
C THR A 106 -17.02 7.54 33.47
N LEU A 107 -17.18 6.29 33.04
CA LEU A 107 -17.64 5.92 31.71
C LEU A 107 -18.66 4.80 31.78
N ASP A 108 -19.89 5.06 31.34
CA ASP A 108 -20.91 4.07 31.12
C ASP A 108 -20.68 3.38 29.76
N ILE A 109 -20.32 2.09 29.78
CA ILE A 109 -20.07 1.28 28.55
C ILE A 109 -21.30 1.21 27.64
N GLY A 110 -22.50 1.10 28.23
CA GLY A 110 -23.75 1.00 27.45
C GLY A 110 -24.00 2.28 26.67
N ARG A 111 -23.82 3.43 27.33
CA ARG A 111 -23.93 4.75 26.72
C ARG A 111 -22.83 4.98 25.69
N LEU A 112 -21.58 4.70 26.03
CA LEU A 112 -20.47 4.81 25.08
C LEU A 112 -20.70 3.99 23.80
N LYS A 113 -21.21 2.77 23.94
CA LYS A 113 -21.55 1.91 22.80
C LYS A 113 -22.63 2.54 21.92
N SER A 114 -23.66 3.12 22.51
CA SER A 114 -24.69 3.87 21.76
C SER A 114 -24.09 5.09 21.07
N ASP A 115 -23.34 5.91 21.81
CA ASP A 115 -22.72 7.12 21.29
C ASP A 115 -21.75 6.83 20.11
N LEU A 116 -20.99 5.74 20.19
CA LEU A 116 -20.09 5.30 19.11
C LEU A 116 -20.87 4.84 17.86
N VAL A 117 -21.93 4.05 18.05
CA VAL A 117 -22.80 3.63 16.93
C VAL A 117 -23.48 4.85 16.28
N ASP A 118 -23.97 5.79 17.09
CA ASP A 118 -24.59 7.04 16.60
C ASP A 118 -23.57 7.96 15.92
N ALA A 119 -22.29 7.86 16.30
CA ALA A 119 -21.17 8.52 15.63
C ALA A 119 -20.69 7.78 14.37
N GLY A 120 -21.32 6.65 14.03
CA GLY A 120 -21.04 5.86 12.83
C GLY A 120 -19.91 4.83 12.97
N TYR A 121 -19.43 4.55 14.19
CA TYR A 121 -18.44 3.49 14.42
C TYR A 121 -19.04 2.10 14.27
N ASN A 122 -18.28 1.20 13.68
CA ASN A 122 -18.69 -0.20 13.51
C ASN A 122 -18.34 -1.03 14.74
N HIS A 123 -19.32 -1.72 15.31
CA HIS A 123 -19.10 -2.69 16.38
C HIS A 123 -18.61 -4.01 15.78
N VAL A 124 -17.36 -4.39 16.10
CA VAL A 124 -16.69 -5.58 15.57
C VAL A 124 -16.21 -6.50 16.69
N SER A 125 -15.85 -7.74 16.36
CA SER A 125 -15.25 -8.67 17.33
C SER A 125 -13.77 -8.33 17.64
N HIS A 126 -13.06 -7.81 16.66
CA HIS A 126 -11.63 -7.39 16.75
C HIS A 126 -11.45 -6.10 15.96
N VAL A 127 -10.81 -5.14 16.59
CA VAL A 127 -10.56 -3.83 15.99
C VAL A 127 -9.31 -3.88 15.12
N VAL A 128 -9.44 -3.46 13.86
CA VAL A 128 -8.41 -3.54 12.83
C VAL A 128 -8.24 -2.20 12.08
N ALA A 129 -9.32 -1.47 11.88
CA ALA A 129 -9.34 -0.24 11.08
C ALA A 129 -9.91 0.94 11.86
N ALA A 130 -9.59 2.18 11.42
CA ALA A 130 -10.18 3.37 11.99
C ALA A 130 -11.71 3.36 11.82
N GLY A 131 -12.44 3.82 12.85
CA GLY A 131 -13.90 3.77 12.88
C GLY A 131 -14.47 2.45 13.40
N GLU A 132 -13.66 1.57 13.97
CA GLU A 132 -14.09 0.30 14.57
C GLU A 132 -13.96 0.32 16.09
N PHE A 133 -14.83 -0.41 16.79
CA PHE A 133 -14.72 -0.66 18.22
C PHE A 133 -15.20 -2.06 18.60
N ALA A 134 -14.67 -2.59 19.70
CA ALA A 134 -15.06 -3.88 20.28
C ALA A 134 -15.20 -3.75 21.80
N VAL A 135 -16.22 -4.38 22.38
CA VAL A 135 -16.44 -4.39 23.83
C VAL A 135 -16.37 -5.82 24.35
N ARG A 136 -15.51 -6.06 25.35
CA ARG A 136 -15.29 -7.38 25.95
C ARG A 136 -15.23 -7.25 27.49
N GLY A 137 -16.36 -7.41 28.16
CA GLY A 137 -16.43 -7.17 29.61
C GLY A 137 -16.11 -5.73 29.97
N GLY A 138 -15.15 -5.50 30.84
CA GLY A 138 -14.64 -4.15 31.20
C GLY A 138 -13.58 -3.59 30.27
N ILE A 139 -13.38 -4.17 29.06
CA ILE A 139 -12.38 -3.72 28.09
C ILE A 139 -13.11 -3.18 26.86
N VAL A 140 -12.71 -1.99 26.43
CA VAL A 140 -13.16 -1.38 25.18
C VAL A 140 -11.93 -1.19 24.28
N ASP A 141 -11.89 -1.92 23.19
CA ASP A 141 -10.92 -1.69 22.11
C ASP A 141 -11.52 -0.73 21.09
N LEU A 142 -10.80 0.30 20.69
CA LEU A 142 -11.31 1.37 19.85
C LEU A 142 -10.21 1.91 18.94
N PHE A 143 -10.53 2.08 17.65
CA PHE A 143 -9.65 2.77 16.71
C PHE A 143 -10.30 4.11 16.29
N PRO A 144 -9.95 5.23 16.98
CA PRO A 144 -10.58 6.51 16.70
C PRO A 144 -10.26 7.03 15.30
N MET A 145 -11.23 7.72 14.71
CA MET A 145 -10.98 8.53 13.52
C MET A 145 -9.97 9.63 13.84
N GLY A 146 -9.06 9.90 12.92
CA GLY A 146 -7.98 10.87 13.12
C GLY A 146 -6.82 10.36 13.99
N SER A 147 -6.82 9.08 14.37
CA SER A 147 -5.69 8.43 15.03
C SER A 147 -4.94 7.49 14.07
N GLU A 148 -3.64 7.36 14.26
CA GLU A 148 -2.81 6.40 13.50
C GLU A 148 -2.76 5.02 14.16
N ILE A 149 -3.16 4.92 15.43
CA ILE A 149 -3.07 3.71 16.25
C ILE A 149 -4.35 3.51 17.05
N PRO A 150 -4.75 2.26 17.32
CA PRO A 150 -5.89 1.95 18.16
C PRO A 150 -5.55 1.98 19.65
N TYR A 151 -6.60 2.08 20.48
CA TYR A 151 -6.49 2.17 21.93
C TYR A 151 -7.34 1.09 22.60
N ARG A 152 -6.82 0.55 23.68
CA ARG A 152 -7.50 -0.30 24.63
C ARG A 152 -7.77 0.48 25.90
N ILE A 153 -9.02 0.55 26.28
CA ILE A 153 -9.51 1.21 27.47
C ILE A 153 -9.89 0.10 28.46
N ASP A 154 -9.19 0.04 29.57
CA ASP A 154 -9.49 -0.87 30.67
C ASP A 154 -10.33 -0.11 31.69
N LEU A 155 -11.50 -0.65 32.07
CA LEU A 155 -12.36 -0.09 33.09
C LEU A 155 -12.29 -0.92 34.37
N PHE A 156 -12.23 -0.23 35.50
CA PHE A 156 -12.46 -0.79 36.81
C PHE A 156 -13.83 -0.29 37.31
N ASP A 157 -14.83 -1.17 37.32
CA ASP A 157 -16.24 -0.81 37.50
C ASP A 157 -16.68 0.19 36.39
N ASP A 158 -17.01 1.41 36.75
CA ASP A 158 -17.43 2.47 35.82
C ASP A 158 -16.34 3.53 35.56
N GLU A 159 -15.12 3.33 36.05
CA GLU A 159 -14.03 4.28 35.90
C GLU A 159 -12.96 3.79 34.91
N ILE A 160 -12.46 4.66 34.06
CA ILE A 160 -11.34 4.36 33.16
C ILE A 160 -10.06 4.22 34.00
N ASP A 161 -9.64 2.98 34.24
CA ASP A 161 -8.40 2.66 34.98
C ASP A 161 -7.18 2.98 34.13
N SER A 162 -7.17 2.56 32.88
CA SER A 162 -6.05 2.84 31.99
C SER A 162 -6.48 2.91 30.52
N ILE A 163 -5.74 3.72 29.75
CA ILE A 163 -5.83 3.76 28.29
C ILE A 163 -4.46 3.41 27.73
N LYS A 164 -4.39 2.43 26.84
CA LYS A 164 -3.14 1.95 26.23
C LYS A 164 -3.28 1.84 24.72
N THR A 165 -2.24 2.17 24.01
CA THR A 165 -2.16 1.82 22.58
C THR A 165 -1.99 0.31 22.44
N PHE A 166 -2.48 -0.27 21.35
CA PHE A 166 -2.24 -1.68 21.04
C PHE A 166 -1.98 -1.88 19.55
N ASP A 167 -1.39 -3.01 19.25
CA ASP A 167 -1.09 -3.43 17.88
C ASP A 167 -2.25 -4.25 17.32
N THR A 168 -2.72 -3.89 16.12
CA THR A 168 -3.90 -4.52 15.49
C THR A 168 -3.68 -5.97 15.09
N GLU A 169 -2.45 -6.38 14.79
CA GLU A 169 -2.13 -7.74 14.35
C GLU A 169 -1.98 -8.70 15.54
N THR A 170 -1.18 -8.28 16.52
CA THR A 170 -0.88 -9.11 17.70
C THR A 170 -1.90 -8.93 18.80
N GLN A 171 -2.74 -7.89 18.76
CA GLN A 171 -3.70 -7.51 19.81
C GLN A 171 -3.04 -7.22 21.17
N ARG A 172 -1.73 -6.97 21.19
CA ARG A 172 -0.96 -6.68 22.42
C ARG A 172 -0.87 -5.18 22.67
N THR A 173 -0.98 -4.80 23.92
CA THR A 173 -0.78 -3.42 24.36
C THR A 173 0.68 -3.00 24.23
N ILE A 174 0.92 -1.73 23.82
CA ILE A 174 2.24 -1.17 23.56
C ILE A 174 2.62 -0.15 24.63
N SER A 175 1.88 0.97 24.75
CA SER A 175 2.22 2.08 25.64
C SER A 175 0.98 2.73 26.26
N PRO A 176 1.07 3.23 27.51
CA PRO A 176 -0.02 3.96 28.13
C PRO A 176 -0.14 5.38 27.57
N VAL A 177 -1.37 5.90 27.55
CA VAL A 177 -1.70 7.31 27.26
C VAL A 177 -2.70 7.84 28.29
N SER A 178 -2.72 9.16 28.51
CA SER A 178 -3.58 9.77 29.52
C SER A 178 -4.97 10.11 29.00
N GLU A 179 -5.09 10.40 27.71
CA GLU A 179 -6.34 10.80 27.07
C GLU A 179 -6.35 10.46 25.58
N ILE A 180 -7.55 10.29 25.05
CA ILE A 180 -7.80 10.10 23.62
C ILE A 180 -8.94 10.99 23.14
N ARG A 181 -8.87 11.40 21.88
CA ARG A 181 -9.90 12.16 21.20
C ARG A 181 -10.65 11.27 20.22
N LEU A 182 -11.96 11.40 20.19
CA LEU A 182 -12.86 10.68 19.29
C LEU A 182 -13.51 11.65 18.32
N LEU A 183 -13.31 11.43 17.03
CA LEU A 183 -14.00 12.12 15.94
C LEU A 183 -15.13 11.24 15.39
N PRO A 184 -16.17 11.78 14.72
CA PRO A 184 -17.19 10.96 14.07
C PRO A 184 -16.58 10.06 12.99
N ALA A 185 -17.23 8.93 12.68
CA ALA A 185 -16.72 7.98 11.68
C ALA A 185 -17.06 8.36 10.24
N HIS A 186 -18.00 9.27 10.02
CA HIS A 186 -18.41 9.78 8.72
C HIS A 186 -18.41 11.30 8.70
N GLU A 187 -18.39 11.91 7.52
CA GLU A 187 -18.55 13.35 7.33
C GLU A 187 -20.03 13.80 7.46
N PHE A 188 -20.94 12.87 7.76
CA PHE A 188 -22.38 13.09 7.97
C PHE A 188 -22.88 12.31 9.18
N PRO A 189 -23.99 12.76 9.81
CA PRO A 189 -24.60 12.04 10.92
C PRO A 189 -25.36 10.78 10.44
N THR A 190 -25.32 9.72 11.24
CA THR A 190 -25.92 8.41 10.92
C THR A 190 -27.14 8.04 11.80
N ASP A 191 -27.47 8.89 12.78
CA ASP A 191 -28.56 8.67 13.72
C ASP A 191 -29.96 8.78 13.08
N SER A 192 -30.97 8.43 13.85
CA SER A 192 -32.37 8.42 13.39
C SER A 192 -32.90 9.80 13.00
N GLU A 193 -32.38 10.87 13.58
CA GLU A 193 -32.79 12.24 13.24
C GLU A 193 -32.24 12.62 11.87
N ALA A 194 -30.95 12.34 11.62
CA ALA A 194 -30.33 12.54 10.32
C ALA A 194 -31.05 11.78 9.19
N GLN A 195 -31.52 10.56 9.47
CA GLN A 195 -32.32 9.79 8.51
C GLN A 195 -33.69 10.46 8.20
N LYS A 196 -34.29 11.12 9.17
CA LYS A 196 -35.55 11.89 8.94
C LYS A 196 -35.27 13.13 8.11
N ILE A 197 -34.21 13.89 8.43
CA ILE A 197 -33.77 15.07 7.67
C ILE A 197 -33.47 14.66 6.24
N PHE A 198 -32.70 13.60 6.04
CA PHE A 198 -32.39 13.06 4.72
C PHE A 198 -33.64 12.77 3.90
N ARG A 199 -34.61 12.07 4.49
CA ARG A 199 -35.87 11.73 3.79
C ARG A 199 -36.69 12.95 3.40
N SER A 200 -36.74 13.99 4.25
CA SER A 200 -37.43 15.24 3.94
C SER A 200 -36.72 15.95 2.79
N ARG A 201 -35.44 16.20 2.94
CA ARG A 201 -34.67 16.94 1.94
C ARG A 201 -34.53 16.20 0.62
N PHE A 202 -34.46 14.88 0.63
CA PHE A 202 -34.45 14.09 -0.60
C PHE A 202 -35.72 14.31 -1.43
N ARG A 203 -36.89 14.43 -0.80
CA ARG A 203 -38.15 14.70 -1.48
C ARG A 203 -38.29 16.11 -1.98
N GLU A 204 -37.56 17.05 -1.40
CA GLU A 204 -37.58 18.46 -1.77
C GLU A 204 -36.59 18.73 -2.93
N GLU A 205 -35.43 18.07 -2.91
CA GLU A 205 -34.30 18.38 -3.80
C GLU A 205 -34.19 17.45 -5.02
N VAL A 206 -34.83 16.28 -4.97
CA VAL A 206 -34.73 15.24 -6.00
C VAL A 206 -36.09 15.04 -6.66
N ASP A 207 -36.15 15.28 -7.96
CA ASP A 207 -37.34 15.03 -8.75
C ASP A 207 -37.63 13.51 -8.90
N GLY A 208 -38.90 13.15 -8.94
CA GLY A 208 -39.35 11.77 -9.17
C GLY A 208 -39.87 11.06 -7.93
N ASN A 209 -40.06 9.72 -8.02
CA ASN A 209 -40.53 8.93 -6.89
C ASN A 209 -39.36 8.48 -6.01
N PRO A 210 -39.27 8.91 -4.76
CA PRO A 210 -38.15 8.54 -3.87
C PRO A 210 -37.96 7.02 -3.70
N ASN A 211 -39.06 6.26 -3.87
CA ASN A 211 -39.00 4.81 -3.77
C ASN A 211 -38.30 4.12 -4.96
N ASP A 212 -37.97 4.82 -6.02
CA ASP A 212 -37.22 4.27 -7.14
C ASP A 212 -35.68 4.41 -6.89
N ALA A 213 -35.31 5.39 -6.05
CA ALA A 213 -33.92 5.62 -5.67
C ALA A 213 -33.40 4.59 -4.65
N ALA A 214 -32.34 3.88 -5.01
CA ALA A 214 -31.72 2.88 -4.12
C ALA A 214 -31.11 3.52 -2.87
N VAL A 215 -30.49 4.70 -3.02
CA VAL A 215 -29.89 5.45 -1.90
C VAL A 215 -30.96 5.88 -0.88
N TYR A 216 -32.13 6.33 -1.34
CA TYR A 216 -33.23 6.71 -0.44
C TYR A 216 -33.73 5.53 0.39
N LYS A 217 -33.90 4.36 -0.23
CA LYS A 217 -34.31 3.12 0.45
C LYS A 217 -33.23 2.69 1.46
N ALA A 218 -31.99 2.67 1.05
CA ALA A 218 -30.87 2.25 1.90
C ALA A 218 -30.75 3.13 3.15
N VAL A 219 -30.66 4.46 2.99
CA VAL A 219 -30.56 5.40 4.12
C VAL A 219 -31.81 5.36 5.01
N SER A 220 -33.01 5.22 4.42
CA SER A 220 -34.26 5.10 5.20
C SER A 220 -34.29 3.87 6.11
N ASN A 221 -33.55 2.81 5.77
CA ASN A 221 -33.39 1.58 6.54
C ASN A 221 -32.12 1.58 7.41
N GLY A 222 -31.42 2.70 7.53
CA GLY A 222 -30.19 2.82 8.32
C GLY A 222 -28.96 2.22 7.65
N HIS A 223 -28.99 1.99 6.32
CA HIS A 223 -27.86 1.47 5.58
C HIS A 223 -27.20 2.58 4.75
N PHE A 224 -25.94 2.87 5.04
CA PHE A 224 -25.16 3.88 4.36
C PHE A 224 -24.23 3.18 3.34
N GLY A 225 -24.79 2.96 2.14
CA GLY A 225 -24.10 2.24 1.06
C GLY A 225 -23.05 3.10 0.34
N ALA A 226 -22.32 2.46 -0.58
CA ALA A 226 -21.28 3.13 -1.36
C ALA A 226 -21.84 4.31 -2.17
N GLY A 227 -21.14 5.46 -2.13
CA GLY A 227 -21.49 6.69 -2.84
C GLY A 227 -22.49 7.59 -2.11
N VAL A 228 -22.85 7.27 -0.86
CA VAL A 228 -23.76 8.09 -0.04
C VAL A 228 -23.18 9.49 0.24
N GLU A 229 -21.88 9.66 0.17
CA GLU A 229 -21.17 10.93 0.36
C GLU A 229 -21.61 12.01 -0.65
N TYR A 230 -22.04 11.62 -1.83
CA TYR A 230 -22.58 12.56 -2.83
C TYR A 230 -23.99 13.07 -2.50
N TYR A 231 -24.56 12.57 -1.41
CA TYR A 231 -25.81 13.06 -0.82
C TYR A 231 -25.60 13.77 0.52
N LEU A 232 -24.35 14.11 0.84
CA LEU A 232 -23.95 14.81 2.07
C LEU A 232 -24.86 16.00 2.42
N PRO A 233 -25.28 16.89 1.50
CA PRO A 233 -26.16 18.03 1.79
C PRO A 233 -27.51 17.63 2.39
N LEU A 234 -27.98 16.42 2.13
CA LEU A 234 -29.31 15.99 2.56
C LEU A 234 -29.35 15.50 4.03
N PHE A 235 -28.20 15.35 4.67
CA PHE A 235 -28.10 14.95 6.07
C PHE A 235 -28.14 16.12 7.07
N PHE A 236 -28.17 17.36 6.56
CA PHE A 236 -28.15 18.56 7.38
C PHE A 236 -29.34 19.46 7.07
N GLU A 237 -29.88 20.15 8.10
CA GLU A 237 -30.97 21.12 7.94
C GLU A 237 -30.48 22.38 7.21
N ASN A 238 -29.24 22.80 7.50
CA ASN A 238 -28.62 23.96 6.86
C ASN A 238 -27.76 23.52 5.67
N GLU A 239 -27.36 24.49 4.83
CA GLU A 239 -26.41 24.24 3.76
C GLU A 239 -25.05 23.78 4.32
N LEU A 240 -24.31 23.04 3.50
CA LEU A 240 -22.93 22.69 3.81
C LEU A 240 -22.06 23.94 3.87
N GLU A 241 -21.03 23.87 4.65
CA GLU A 241 -20.00 24.90 4.77
C GLU A 241 -18.87 24.68 3.75
N THR A 242 -17.94 25.62 3.70
CA THR A 242 -16.78 25.62 2.81
C THR A 242 -15.48 25.66 3.61
N LEU A 243 -14.34 25.48 2.96
CA LEU A 243 -13.05 25.69 3.61
C LEU A 243 -12.93 27.07 4.25
N PHE A 244 -13.55 28.10 3.63
CA PHE A 244 -13.49 29.49 4.11
C PHE A 244 -14.23 29.69 5.44
N ASP A 245 -15.20 28.85 5.80
CA ASP A 245 -15.91 28.86 7.08
C ASP A 245 -15.12 28.18 8.20
N TYR A 246 -14.19 27.32 7.83
CA TYR A 246 -13.27 26.63 8.77
C TYR A 246 -12.06 27.47 9.15
N ILE A 247 -11.57 28.31 8.26
CA ILE A 247 -10.38 29.14 8.47
C ILE A 247 -10.75 30.53 9.02
N GLY A 248 -9.80 31.17 9.70
CA GLY A 248 -9.98 32.56 10.18
C GLY A 248 -9.87 33.60 9.05
N GLU A 249 -10.48 34.76 9.25
CA GLU A 249 -10.44 35.87 8.28
C GLU A 249 -9.01 36.40 8.01
N ASP A 250 -8.09 36.18 8.94
CA ASP A 250 -6.68 36.58 8.86
C ASP A 250 -5.79 35.55 8.14
N ALA A 251 -6.33 34.45 7.62
CA ALA A 251 -5.57 33.43 6.91
C ALA A 251 -4.88 34.01 5.67
N LEU A 252 -3.68 33.51 5.36
CA LEU A 252 -2.89 33.92 4.21
C LEU A 252 -2.86 32.81 3.17
N PHE A 253 -3.37 33.08 1.99
CA PHE A 253 -3.33 32.15 0.87
C PHE A 253 -2.03 32.27 0.08
N VAL A 254 -1.45 31.10 -0.23
CA VAL A 254 -0.28 30.98 -1.09
C VAL A 254 -0.68 30.12 -2.30
N SER A 255 -0.77 30.75 -3.46
CA SER A 255 -1.17 30.06 -4.71
C SER A 255 0.04 29.57 -5.47
N LEU A 256 0.13 28.26 -5.71
CA LEU A 256 1.21 27.63 -6.47
C LEU A 256 0.69 27.16 -7.85
N GLY A 257 1.23 27.77 -8.90
CA GLY A 257 0.76 27.55 -10.26
C GLY A 257 -0.51 28.35 -10.59
N ASP A 258 -1.19 27.98 -11.68
CA ASP A 258 -2.42 28.66 -12.10
C ASP A 258 -3.65 28.06 -11.41
N VAL A 259 -3.92 28.53 -10.20
CA VAL A 259 -5.07 28.12 -9.36
C VAL A 259 -6.40 28.38 -10.07
N HIS A 260 -6.50 29.47 -10.85
CA HIS A 260 -7.74 29.81 -11.56
C HIS A 260 -8.01 28.85 -12.72
N ALA A 261 -6.98 28.49 -13.49
CA ALA A 261 -7.13 27.50 -14.55
C ALA A 261 -7.52 26.13 -13.97
N GLU A 262 -6.94 25.73 -12.84
CA GLU A 262 -7.27 24.47 -12.17
C GLU A 262 -8.71 24.47 -11.62
N ALA A 263 -9.16 25.56 -11.00
CA ALA A 263 -10.54 25.72 -10.56
C ALA A 263 -11.55 25.61 -11.71
N ASN A 264 -11.26 26.25 -12.85
CA ASN A 264 -12.09 26.16 -14.05
C ASN A 264 -12.14 24.75 -14.63
N ARG A 265 -10.98 24.05 -14.65
CA ARG A 265 -10.88 22.66 -15.11
C ARG A 265 -11.73 21.75 -14.23
N PHE A 266 -11.55 21.83 -12.92
CA PHE A 266 -12.32 21.02 -11.96
C PHE A 266 -13.83 21.28 -12.07
N TRP A 267 -14.25 22.53 -12.13
CA TRP A 267 -15.67 22.88 -12.29
C TRP A 267 -16.27 22.37 -13.61
N SER A 268 -15.51 22.40 -14.69
CA SER A 268 -15.91 21.82 -15.97
C SER A 268 -16.08 20.31 -15.89
N ASP A 269 -15.16 19.61 -15.19
CA ASP A 269 -15.26 18.18 -14.94
C ASP A 269 -16.50 17.84 -14.12
N VAL A 270 -16.78 18.57 -13.05
CA VAL A 270 -17.97 18.39 -12.20
C VAL A 270 -19.25 18.50 -13.03
N LYS A 271 -19.37 19.55 -13.88
CA LYS A 271 -20.54 19.75 -14.75
C LYS A 271 -20.69 18.62 -15.78
N SER A 272 -19.60 18.20 -16.40
CA SER A 272 -19.60 17.10 -17.37
C SER A 272 -20.08 15.81 -16.75
N ARG A 273 -19.60 15.50 -15.54
CA ARG A 273 -19.99 14.28 -14.83
C ARG A 273 -21.42 14.33 -14.31
N TYR A 274 -21.86 15.48 -13.84
CA TYR A 274 -23.26 15.69 -13.49
C TYR A 274 -24.18 15.41 -14.70
N ALA A 275 -23.84 15.94 -15.87
CA ALA A 275 -24.61 15.71 -17.10
C ALA A 275 -24.64 14.22 -17.51
N MET A 276 -23.57 13.46 -17.22
CA MET A 276 -23.55 12.02 -17.46
C MET A 276 -24.39 11.23 -16.45
N ALA A 277 -24.50 11.72 -15.21
CA ALA A 277 -25.28 11.07 -14.15
C ALA A 277 -26.78 11.45 -14.22
N GLN A 278 -27.15 12.52 -14.92
CA GLN A 278 -28.54 12.91 -15.11
C GLN A 278 -29.35 11.79 -15.76
N GLY A 279 -30.57 11.56 -15.26
CA GLY A 279 -31.48 10.51 -15.75
C GLY A 279 -31.28 9.15 -15.09
N ASP A 280 -30.36 9.02 -14.13
CA ASP A 280 -30.27 7.82 -13.30
C ASP A 280 -31.32 7.88 -12.16
N GLU A 281 -32.43 7.19 -12.33
CA GLU A 281 -33.51 7.15 -11.32
C GLU A 281 -33.09 6.38 -10.07
N THR A 282 -32.11 5.49 -10.17
CA THR A 282 -31.62 4.67 -9.04
C THR A 282 -30.68 5.47 -8.12
N TYR A 283 -29.84 6.35 -8.71
CA TYR A 283 -28.90 7.23 -8.02
C TYR A 283 -29.00 8.65 -8.60
N PRO A 284 -30.10 9.37 -8.40
CA PRO A 284 -30.31 10.69 -8.96
C PRO A 284 -29.27 11.69 -8.41
N PRO A 285 -28.49 12.37 -9.27
CA PRO A 285 -27.44 13.25 -8.81
C PRO A 285 -28.00 14.58 -8.30
N LEU A 286 -27.46 15.08 -7.19
CA LEU A 286 -27.75 16.44 -6.72
C LEU A 286 -27.07 17.48 -7.62
N LEU A 287 -27.63 18.68 -7.65
CA LEU A 287 -27.05 19.80 -8.41
C LEU A 287 -25.58 20.08 -7.99
N PRO A 288 -24.67 20.37 -8.92
CA PRO A 288 -23.25 20.57 -8.63
C PRO A 288 -22.96 21.58 -7.52
N GLN A 289 -23.71 22.65 -7.44
CA GLN A 289 -23.54 23.71 -6.45
C GLN A 289 -23.91 23.27 -5.02
N HIS A 290 -24.59 22.15 -4.83
CA HIS A 290 -24.87 21.61 -3.50
C HIS A 290 -23.61 20.97 -2.87
N LEU A 291 -22.70 20.46 -3.72
CA LEU A 291 -21.49 19.71 -3.30
C LEU A 291 -20.19 20.48 -3.53
N TYR A 292 -20.18 21.43 -4.46
CA TYR A 292 -18.97 22.11 -4.90
C TYR A 292 -19.19 23.59 -5.09
N LEU A 293 -18.14 24.38 -4.88
CA LEU A 293 -18.10 25.78 -5.28
C LEU A 293 -17.88 25.88 -6.81
N SER A 294 -18.58 26.77 -7.47
CA SER A 294 -18.21 27.14 -8.84
C SER A 294 -16.87 27.90 -8.84
N SER A 295 -16.18 27.90 -9.98
CA SER A 295 -14.90 28.62 -10.10
C SER A 295 -15.00 30.11 -9.78
N ASP A 296 -16.14 30.75 -10.14
CA ASP A 296 -16.38 32.16 -9.87
C ASP A 296 -16.62 32.45 -8.40
N VAL A 297 -17.40 31.60 -7.71
CA VAL A 297 -17.64 31.69 -6.26
C VAL A 297 -16.35 31.47 -5.48
N PHE A 298 -15.57 30.45 -5.85
CA PHE A 298 -14.28 30.17 -5.25
C PHE A 298 -13.31 31.35 -5.38
N ALA A 299 -13.19 31.91 -6.59
CA ALA A 299 -12.38 33.10 -6.84
C ALA A 299 -12.88 34.34 -6.09
N GLY A 300 -14.21 34.45 -5.89
CA GLY A 300 -14.83 35.50 -5.06
C GLY A 300 -14.40 35.40 -3.60
N HIS A 301 -14.42 34.21 -3.01
CA HIS A 301 -13.95 33.99 -1.62
C HIS A 301 -12.46 34.31 -1.47
N LEU A 302 -11.61 33.86 -2.40
CA LEU A 302 -10.17 34.12 -2.33
C LEU A 302 -9.81 35.60 -2.28
N LYS A 303 -10.59 36.48 -2.92
CA LYS A 303 -10.35 37.93 -2.93
C LYS A 303 -10.46 38.59 -1.53
N ASN A 304 -11.14 37.94 -0.59
CA ASN A 304 -11.31 38.46 0.75
C ASN A 304 -10.09 38.22 1.65
N TYR A 305 -9.11 37.44 1.19
CA TYR A 305 -7.93 37.05 1.95
C TYR A 305 -6.66 37.64 1.37
N GLY A 306 -5.65 37.78 2.23
CA GLY A 306 -4.30 38.10 1.80
C GLY A 306 -3.76 36.98 0.88
N GLN A 307 -3.17 37.37 -0.26
CA GLN A 307 -2.67 36.42 -1.24
C GLN A 307 -1.18 36.62 -1.47
N VAL A 308 -0.45 35.51 -1.57
CA VAL A 308 0.95 35.45 -1.98
C VAL A 308 1.02 34.62 -3.26
N LEU A 309 1.50 35.25 -4.31
CA LEU A 309 1.80 34.59 -5.59
C LEU A 309 3.33 34.48 -5.71
N PRO A 310 3.92 33.33 -5.39
CA PRO A 310 5.36 33.15 -5.53
C PRO A 310 5.76 33.27 -6.99
N ASP A 311 6.76 34.08 -7.27
CA ASP A 311 7.36 34.11 -8.61
C ASP A 311 8.24 32.84 -8.78
N VAL A 312 7.71 31.88 -9.51
CA VAL A 312 8.40 30.63 -9.87
C VAL A 312 9.26 30.76 -11.13
N SER A 313 9.28 31.92 -11.78
CA SER A 313 10.03 32.16 -13.02
C SER A 313 11.52 32.48 -12.80
N GLY A 314 11.94 32.68 -11.53
CA GLY A 314 13.27 33.11 -11.14
C GLY A 314 14.34 32.11 -11.49
N LYS A 315 15.07 32.33 -12.59
CA LYS A 315 16.31 31.62 -12.95
C LYS A 315 17.45 31.83 -11.93
N GLU A 316 17.30 32.80 -11.05
CA GLU A 316 18.32 33.21 -10.07
C GLU A 316 18.59 32.15 -8.98
N HIS A 317 17.65 31.24 -8.75
CA HIS A 317 17.77 30.20 -7.72
C HIS A 317 18.12 28.80 -8.25
N THR A 318 18.40 28.67 -9.55
CA THR A 318 18.73 27.37 -10.14
C THR A 318 20.20 27.01 -9.94
N LEU A 319 20.45 25.73 -9.68
CA LEU A 319 21.81 25.18 -9.66
C LEU A 319 22.33 25.00 -11.11
N PRO A 320 23.65 25.06 -11.33
CA PRO A 320 24.24 24.58 -12.58
C PRO A 320 24.06 23.05 -12.70
N ASP A 321 24.42 22.48 -13.85
CA ASP A 321 24.46 21.03 -14.01
C ASP A 321 25.60 20.46 -13.15
N LEU A 322 25.24 19.70 -12.12
CA LEU A 322 26.15 19.08 -11.17
C LEU A 322 26.20 17.55 -11.30
N ALA A 323 25.66 17.02 -12.41
CA ALA A 323 25.58 15.59 -12.61
C ALA A 323 26.92 14.88 -12.51
N VAL A 324 26.96 13.80 -11.76
CA VAL A 324 28.14 12.94 -11.59
C VAL A 324 28.44 12.23 -12.90
N ASN A 325 29.62 12.44 -13.45
CA ASN A 325 30.09 11.72 -14.64
C ASN A 325 30.94 10.52 -14.24
N ARG A 326 30.35 9.36 -14.07
CA ARG A 326 31.02 8.13 -13.64
C ARG A 326 32.03 7.56 -14.65
N GLN A 327 32.04 8.06 -15.89
CA GLN A 327 33.00 7.64 -16.94
C GLN A 327 34.26 8.50 -16.97
N SER A 328 34.33 9.55 -16.16
CA SER A 328 35.45 10.44 -16.05
C SER A 328 36.41 9.96 -14.95
N ASP A 329 37.72 10.24 -15.12
CA ASP A 329 38.72 10.05 -14.07
C ASP A 329 38.43 10.89 -12.80
N GLU A 330 37.68 11.98 -12.96
CA GLU A 330 37.22 12.85 -11.88
C GLU A 330 35.68 12.93 -11.91
N PRO A 331 34.94 11.96 -11.32
CA PRO A 331 33.51 11.88 -11.41
C PRO A 331 32.76 13.07 -10.83
N LEU A 332 33.33 13.74 -9.83
CA LEU A 332 32.75 14.87 -9.09
C LEU A 332 33.29 16.22 -9.50
N GLN A 333 33.91 16.34 -10.68
CA GLN A 333 34.56 17.60 -11.11
C GLN A 333 33.57 18.77 -11.09
N ALA A 334 32.35 18.61 -11.60
CA ALA A 334 31.35 19.67 -11.61
C ALA A 334 31.00 20.17 -10.18
N LEU A 335 30.88 19.26 -9.21
CA LEU A 335 30.65 19.60 -7.81
C LEU A 335 31.85 20.31 -7.17
N LYS A 336 33.11 19.85 -7.46
CA LYS A 336 34.33 20.49 -6.98
C LYS A 336 34.50 21.90 -7.54
N ASP A 337 34.23 22.09 -8.82
CA ASP A 337 34.27 23.40 -9.49
C ASP A 337 33.22 24.34 -8.90
N PHE A 338 31.99 23.83 -8.67
CA PHE A 338 30.94 24.60 -8.03
C PHE A 338 31.30 24.98 -6.58
N GLN A 339 31.86 24.06 -5.79
CA GLN A 339 32.28 24.34 -4.42
C GLN A 339 33.39 25.40 -4.39
N THR A 340 34.30 25.40 -5.37
CA THR A 340 35.39 26.37 -5.47
C THR A 340 34.89 27.75 -5.88
N ALA A 341 33.89 27.80 -6.76
CA ALA A 341 33.33 29.04 -7.26
C ALA A 341 32.27 29.68 -6.34
N PHE A 342 31.62 28.87 -5.45
CA PHE A 342 30.59 29.31 -4.58
C PHE A 342 31.13 29.68 -3.20
N GLU A 343 31.19 30.96 -2.87
CA GLU A 343 31.70 31.49 -1.59
C GLU A 343 30.72 31.28 -0.41
N GLY A 344 29.95 30.19 -0.42
CA GLY A 344 28.90 29.90 0.56
C GLY A 344 29.00 28.52 1.18
N ARG A 345 27.97 28.15 1.92
CA ARG A 345 27.80 26.83 2.52
C ARG A 345 26.93 25.97 1.65
N ILE A 346 27.35 24.72 1.41
CA ILE A 346 26.64 23.75 0.57
C ILE A 346 26.10 22.66 1.47
N LEU A 347 24.80 22.38 1.36
CA LEU A 347 24.13 21.25 1.99
C LEU A 347 23.76 20.22 0.92
N LEU A 348 24.36 19.05 1.00
CA LEU A 348 23.94 17.89 0.23
C LEU A 348 22.79 17.20 0.93
N CYS A 349 21.76 16.82 0.19
CA CYS A 349 20.57 16.18 0.70
C CYS A 349 20.42 14.80 0.09
N ALA A 350 20.63 13.77 0.90
CA ALA A 350 20.37 12.39 0.53
C ALA A 350 18.91 12.03 0.82
N GLU A 351 18.38 11.05 0.13
CA GLU A 351 16.99 10.64 0.28
C GLU A 351 16.73 9.76 1.50
N SER A 352 17.75 9.04 1.99
CA SER A 352 17.64 8.17 3.17
C SER A 352 18.98 8.12 3.91
N LEU A 353 18.98 7.55 5.13
CA LEU A 353 20.19 7.36 5.93
C LEU A 353 21.22 6.49 5.20
N GLY A 354 20.80 5.38 4.59
CA GLY A 354 21.70 4.51 3.82
C GLY A 354 22.31 5.22 2.63
N ARG A 355 21.49 5.99 1.88
CA ARG A 355 22.00 6.78 0.74
C ARG A 355 22.93 7.89 1.17
N ARG A 356 22.70 8.51 2.34
CA ARG A 356 23.63 9.48 2.92
C ARG A 356 25.00 8.86 3.16
N GLU A 357 25.08 7.68 3.77
CA GLU A 357 26.34 7.00 4.04
C GLU A 357 27.07 6.60 2.75
N THR A 358 26.33 6.11 1.75
CA THR A 358 26.89 5.80 0.43
C THR A 358 27.44 7.06 -0.27
N MET A 359 26.67 8.16 -0.26
CA MET A 359 27.13 9.43 -0.81
C MET A 359 28.38 9.93 -0.06
N LEU A 360 28.35 9.85 1.27
CA LEU A 360 29.48 10.29 2.10
C LEU A 360 30.76 9.52 1.76
N GLY A 361 30.67 8.19 1.65
CA GLY A 361 31.78 7.34 1.26
C GLY A 361 32.32 7.69 -0.14
N PHE A 362 31.44 7.88 -1.12
CA PHE A 362 31.81 8.25 -2.49
C PHE A 362 32.47 9.64 -2.58
N LEU A 363 31.92 10.63 -1.84
CA LEU A 363 32.49 11.98 -1.77
C LEU A 363 33.89 11.98 -1.13
N GLN A 364 34.08 11.22 -0.06
CA GLN A 364 35.36 11.09 0.63
C GLN A 364 36.44 10.38 -0.24
N GLN A 365 36.08 9.32 -0.95
CA GLN A 365 36.95 8.61 -1.89
C GLN A 365 37.42 9.53 -3.01
N ASN A 366 36.61 10.51 -3.41
CA ASN A 366 36.96 11.51 -4.42
C ASN A 366 37.59 12.80 -3.84
N GLY A 367 38.02 12.76 -2.58
CA GLY A 367 38.82 13.84 -1.95
C GLY A 367 37.98 15.00 -1.37
N LEU A 368 36.66 14.88 -1.28
CA LEU A 368 35.82 15.90 -0.68
C LEU A 368 35.66 15.65 0.83
N LYS A 369 35.92 16.69 1.63
CA LYS A 369 35.64 16.66 3.09
C LYS A 369 34.21 17.12 3.36
N VAL A 370 33.38 16.19 3.80
CA VAL A 370 31.96 16.44 4.06
C VAL A 370 31.63 16.15 5.52
N LYS A 371 30.93 17.06 6.19
CA LYS A 371 30.44 16.87 7.57
C LYS A 371 28.97 16.47 7.57
N SER A 372 28.64 15.38 8.24
CA SER A 372 27.25 15.00 8.49
C SER A 372 26.59 15.92 9.52
N VAL A 373 25.35 16.34 9.23
CA VAL A 373 24.50 17.11 10.13
C VAL A 373 23.13 16.42 10.26
N SER A 374 22.48 16.58 11.41
CA SER A 374 21.21 15.90 11.70
C SER A 374 20.05 16.42 10.85
N ASP A 375 20.00 17.75 10.69
CA ASP A 375 18.83 18.46 10.15
C ASP A 375 19.21 19.86 9.63
N TRP A 376 18.19 20.62 9.22
CA TRP A 376 18.34 21.98 8.74
C TRP A 376 18.90 22.92 9.81
N GLN A 377 18.53 22.77 11.09
CA GLN A 377 19.02 23.62 12.18
C GLN A 377 20.50 23.32 12.48
N GLY A 378 20.86 22.04 12.47
CA GLY A 378 22.26 21.61 12.57
C GLY A 378 23.12 22.20 11.45
N PHE A 379 22.59 22.25 10.21
CA PHE A 379 23.27 22.92 9.09
C PHE A 379 23.42 24.43 9.31
N LEU A 380 22.37 25.11 9.76
CA LEU A 380 22.44 26.56 10.00
C LEU A 380 23.44 26.92 11.10
N SER A 381 23.58 26.06 12.11
CA SER A 381 24.49 26.26 13.25
C SER A 381 25.94 25.90 12.96
N ALA A 382 26.21 25.13 11.92
CA ALA A 382 27.54 24.69 11.53
C ALA A 382 28.19 25.68 10.55
N HIS A 383 29.53 25.67 10.49
CA HIS A 383 30.32 26.60 9.69
C HIS A 383 31.12 25.95 8.55
N GLU A 384 31.05 24.63 8.42
CA GLU A 384 31.75 23.89 7.37
C GLU A 384 31.21 24.23 5.99
N PRO A 385 32.08 24.28 4.96
CA PRO A 385 31.67 24.70 3.62
C PRO A 385 30.80 23.64 2.89
N LEU A 386 30.98 22.35 3.20
CA LEU A 386 30.25 21.25 2.58
C LEU A 386 29.72 20.29 3.66
N MET A 387 28.41 20.14 3.70
CA MET A 387 27.71 19.30 4.68
C MET A 387 26.72 18.38 4.00
N ILE A 388 26.31 17.31 4.68
CA ILE A 388 25.34 16.34 4.19
C ILE A 388 24.31 16.01 5.27
N THR A 389 23.05 15.87 4.86
CA THR A 389 21.94 15.43 5.71
C THR A 389 20.97 14.56 4.92
N VAL A 390 19.96 14.02 5.60
CA VAL A 390 18.82 13.39 4.96
C VAL A 390 17.69 14.40 4.84
N ALA A 391 17.17 14.63 3.64
CA ALA A 391 16.10 15.59 3.42
C ALA A 391 15.16 15.14 2.29
N PRO A 392 13.85 15.27 2.45
CA PRO A 392 12.83 14.88 1.46
C PRO A 392 12.63 15.97 0.40
N LEU A 393 13.71 16.47 -0.17
CA LEU A 393 13.69 17.54 -1.16
C LEU A 393 13.85 16.96 -2.57
N ALA A 394 12.97 17.36 -3.49
CA ALA A 394 12.99 16.87 -4.87
C ALA A 394 14.02 17.57 -5.76
N TYR A 395 14.31 18.85 -5.50
CA TYR A 395 15.20 19.68 -6.29
C TYR A 395 16.05 20.57 -5.40
N GLY A 396 17.29 20.78 -5.80
CA GLY A 396 18.20 21.72 -5.18
C GLY A 396 17.93 23.16 -5.58
N PHE A 397 18.51 24.09 -4.84
CA PHE A 397 18.37 25.53 -5.05
C PHE A 397 19.51 26.32 -4.43
N LYS A 398 19.68 27.57 -4.88
CA LYS A 398 20.58 28.55 -4.26
C LYS A 398 19.78 29.63 -3.53
N LEU A 399 20.30 30.09 -2.39
CA LEU A 399 19.88 31.29 -1.67
C LEU A 399 21.03 32.27 -1.67
N GLU A 400 21.09 33.14 -2.66
CA GLU A 400 22.23 34.07 -2.87
C GLU A 400 22.38 35.05 -1.72
N ASP A 401 21.25 35.53 -1.17
CA ASP A 401 21.22 36.44 -0.03
C ASP A 401 21.80 35.85 1.28
N GLN A 402 21.96 34.53 1.37
CA GLN A 402 22.54 33.83 2.51
C GLN A 402 23.84 33.10 2.21
N ASN A 403 24.27 33.09 0.97
CA ASN A 403 25.36 32.27 0.50
C ASN A 403 25.16 30.79 0.88
N ILE A 404 23.97 30.25 0.60
CA ILE A 404 23.59 28.84 0.83
C ILE A 404 23.20 28.19 -0.49
N ALA A 405 23.77 27.02 -0.75
CA ALA A 405 23.30 26.12 -1.80
C ALA A 405 22.82 24.81 -1.17
N VAL A 406 21.66 24.34 -1.61
CA VAL A 406 21.12 23.03 -1.26
C VAL A 406 21.12 22.20 -2.53
N ILE A 407 21.82 21.08 -2.51
CA ILE A 407 21.99 20.16 -3.66
C ILE A 407 21.37 18.84 -3.26
N THR A 408 20.41 18.37 -4.02
CA THR A 408 19.74 17.09 -3.76
C THR A 408 20.44 15.95 -4.49
N GLU A 409 20.14 14.76 -4.10
CA GLU A 409 20.60 13.56 -4.77
C GLU A 409 20.20 13.53 -6.26
N SER A 410 19.01 14.03 -6.59
CA SER A 410 18.51 14.12 -7.97
C SER A 410 19.36 15.06 -8.86
N ASP A 411 19.95 16.11 -8.27
CA ASP A 411 20.83 17.04 -9.01
C ASP A 411 22.19 16.40 -9.35
N LEU A 412 22.64 15.44 -8.51
CA LEU A 412 23.91 14.75 -8.70
C LEU A 412 23.81 13.52 -9.61
N TYR A 413 22.70 12.76 -9.52
CA TYR A 413 22.61 11.45 -10.16
C TYR A 413 21.58 11.37 -11.31
N GLN A 414 20.99 12.49 -11.76
CA GLN A 414 20.01 12.57 -12.87
C GLN A 414 18.95 11.45 -12.88
N TYR A 415 18.52 10.99 -11.70
CA TYR A 415 17.42 10.04 -11.63
C TYR A 415 16.11 10.77 -11.98
N VAL A 416 15.38 10.22 -12.95
CA VAL A 416 14.00 10.62 -13.21
C VAL A 416 13.24 10.59 -11.90
N ALA A 417 12.84 11.76 -11.43
CA ALA A 417 12.13 11.92 -10.17
C ALA A 417 10.86 11.07 -10.17
N ARG A 418 10.91 9.89 -9.53
CA ARG A 418 9.71 9.13 -9.21
C ARG A 418 9.12 9.73 -7.96
N SER A 419 7.93 10.29 -8.09
CA SER A 419 7.18 10.96 -7.03
C SER A 419 7.09 10.11 -5.76
N ARG A 420 7.45 10.71 -4.63
CA ARG A 420 7.32 10.10 -3.31
C ARG A 420 5.97 10.45 -2.71
N LYS A 421 5.12 9.46 -2.47
CA LYS A 421 3.94 9.61 -1.60
C LYS A 421 4.34 9.32 -0.15
N HIS A 422 3.81 10.13 0.76
CA HIS A 422 4.11 10.09 2.19
C HIS A 422 3.86 8.73 2.85
N HIS A 423 4.72 8.38 3.81
CA HIS A 423 4.61 7.17 4.62
C HIS A 423 3.32 7.17 5.44
N ARG A 424 2.48 6.19 5.21
CA ARG A 424 1.53 5.68 6.18
C ARG A 424 1.83 4.22 6.45
N LYS A 425 2.17 3.90 7.68
CA LYS A 425 2.19 2.52 8.16
C LYS A 425 0.75 2.01 8.11
N LYS A 426 0.44 1.16 7.13
CA LYS A 426 -0.77 0.34 7.14
C LYS A 426 -0.40 -1.02 7.66
N HIS A 427 -0.85 -1.34 8.85
CA HIS A 427 -0.92 -2.71 9.31
C HIS A 427 -2.09 -3.39 8.58
N ALA A 428 -1.78 -4.39 7.76
CA ALA A 428 -2.79 -5.17 7.06
C ALA A 428 -3.12 -6.41 7.90
N ALA A 429 -4.39 -6.57 8.21
CA ALA A 429 -4.91 -7.70 8.97
C ALA A 429 -4.78 -9.04 8.22
N VAL A 430 -4.20 -10.01 8.87
CA VAL A 430 -3.96 -11.38 8.35
C VAL A 430 -5.00 -12.40 8.87
N SER A 431 -6.01 -12.02 9.63
CA SER A 431 -6.90 -12.99 10.30
C SER A 431 -8.18 -13.39 9.56
N ASP A 432 -8.45 -12.88 8.36
CA ASP A 432 -9.78 -12.96 7.75
C ASP A 432 -9.94 -13.98 6.59
N GLY A 433 -8.93 -14.78 6.29
CA GLY A 433 -8.97 -15.68 5.13
C GLY A 433 -10.02 -16.79 5.20
N LEU A 434 -10.29 -17.35 6.37
CA LEU A 434 -11.22 -18.48 6.54
C LEU A 434 -12.69 -18.03 6.59
N LEU A 435 -12.97 -16.87 7.15
CA LEU A 435 -14.35 -16.33 7.23
C LEU A 435 -14.77 -15.66 5.92
N ARG A 436 -13.85 -15.06 5.17
CA ARG A 436 -14.12 -14.50 3.84
C ARG A 436 -14.45 -15.57 2.80
N ASP A 437 -13.76 -16.72 2.83
CA ASP A 437 -14.03 -17.83 1.91
C ASP A 437 -15.46 -18.40 2.05
N LEU A 438 -16.03 -18.36 3.24
CA LEU A 438 -17.40 -18.83 3.49
C LEU A 438 -18.46 -17.74 3.24
N ALA A 439 -18.12 -16.46 3.44
CA ALA A 439 -19.02 -15.33 3.17
C ALA A 439 -19.29 -15.09 1.67
N GLU A 440 -18.43 -15.62 0.80
CA GLU A 440 -18.57 -15.52 -0.66
C GLU A 440 -19.30 -16.70 -1.32
N ILE A 441 -19.81 -17.68 -0.54
CA ILE A 441 -20.54 -18.84 -1.08
C ILE A 441 -21.98 -18.44 -1.35
N ASN A 442 -22.41 -18.54 -2.60
CA ASN A 442 -23.79 -18.29 -3.01
C ASN A 442 -24.63 -19.58 -2.98
N ILE A 443 -25.94 -19.44 -2.81
CA ILE A 443 -26.87 -20.56 -2.92
C ILE A 443 -26.74 -21.19 -4.32
N GLY A 444 -26.51 -22.50 -4.36
CA GLY A 444 -26.26 -23.24 -5.59
C GLY A 444 -24.78 -23.54 -5.85
N ASP A 445 -23.85 -22.94 -5.13
CA ASP A 445 -22.42 -23.18 -5.29
C ASP A 445 -22.02 -24.58 -4.77
N PRO A 446 -21.07 -25.27 -5.45
CA PRO A 446 -20.53 -26.51 -4.95
C PRO A 446 -19.56 -26.25 -3.79
N VAL A 447 -19.71 -27.03 -2.73
CA VAL A 447 -18.83 -27.02 -1.54
C VAL A 447 -18.32 -28.41 -1.24
N VAL A 448 -17.21 -28.49 -0.53
CA VAL A 448 -16.60 -29.78 -0.15
C VAL A 448 -16.72 -29.95 1.36
N HIS A 449 -17.45 -30.97 1.80
CA HIS A 449 -17.46 -31.40 3.19
C HIS A 449 -16.35 -32.44 3.42
N GLU A 450 -15.59 -32.30 4.49
CA GLU A 450 -14.41 -33.15 4.73
C GLU A 450 -14.74 -34.65 4.78
N GLU A 451 -15.88 -35.04 5.33
CA GLU A 451 -16.29 -36.43 5.47
C GLU A 451 -17.21 -36.92 4.35
N HIS A 452 -18.00 -36.04 3.76
CA HIS A 452 -19.08 -36.42 2.83
C HIS A 452 -18.79 -36.04 1.36
N GLY A 453 -17.73 -35.27 1.10
CA GLY A 453 -17.30 -34.87 -0.23
C GLY A 453 -18.08 -33.71 -0.80
N ILE A 454 -18.25 -33.68 -2.13
CA ILE A 454 -18.81 -32.55 -2.85
C ILE A 454 -20.34 -32.55 -2.75
N GLY A 455 -20.90 -31.50 -2.15
CA GLY A 455 -22.31 -31.17 -2.11
C GLY A 455 -22.57 -29.78 -2.68
N ARG A 456 -23.82 -29.35 -2.75
CA ARG A 456 -24.27 -28.03 -3.20
C ARG A 456 -24.85 -27.26 -2.01
N TYR A 457 -24.41 -26.03 -1.84
CA TYR A 457 -24.93 -25.16 -0.77
C TYR A 457 -26.34 -24.65 -1.13
N MET A 458 -27.30 -24.86 -0.24
CA MET A 458 -28.70 -24.51 -0.45
C MET A 458 -29.21 -23.38 0.47
N GLY A 459 -28.33 -22.84 1.31
CA GLY A 459 -28.64 -21.75 2.24
C GLY A 459 -28.52 -22.15 3.71
N LEU A 460 -28.80 -21.18 4.59
CA LEU A 460 -28.91 -21.40 6.03
C LEU A 460 -30.38 -21.68 6.40
N VAL A 461 -30.60 -22.65 7.27
CA VAL A 461 -31.95 -23.04 7.76
C VAL A 461 -31.90 -23.07 9.28
N THR A 462 -32.86 -22.40 9.91
CA THR A 462 -33.00 -22.46 11.36
C THR A 462 -33.84 -23.71 11.73
N MET A 463 -33.25 -24.59 12.53
CA MET A 463 -33.96 -25.79 13.03
C MET A 463 -34.14 -25.70 14.54
N ASP A 464 -35.38 -25.97 14.97
CA ASP A 464 -35.73 -26.13 16.38
C ASP A 464 -35.51 -27.60 16.78
N LEU A 465 -34.48 -27.83 17.64
CA LEU A 465 -34.13 -29.17 18.13
C LEU A 465 -34.63 -29.44 19.55
N GLY A 466 -35.59 -28.64 20.01
CA GLY A 466 -36.37 -28.90 21.24
C GLY A 466 -35.94 -28.06 22.46
N ASP A 467 -34.68 -27.68 22.63
CA ASP A 467 -34.24 -26.79 23.72
C ASP A 467 -33.50 -25.52 23.23
N GLU A 468 -33.02 -25.50 21.97
CA GLU A 468 -32.35 -24.36 21.36
C GLU A 468 -32.61 -24.31 19.84
N THR A 469 -32.83 -23.11 19.32
CA THR A 469 -32.89 -22.86 17.87
C THR A 469 -31.46 -22.76 17.34
N ASN A 470 -31.07 -23.71 16.49
CA ASN A 470 -29.73 -23.75 15.88
C ASN A 470 -29.78 -23.41 14.38
N GLU A 471 -28.87 -22.54 13.90
CA GLU A 471 -28.65 -22.33 12.47
C GLU A 471 -27.84 -23.47 11.88
N MET A 472 -28.35 -24.05 10.79
CA MET A 472 -27.75 -25.17 10.07
C MET A 472 -27.47 -24.73 8.61
N MET A 473 -26.30 -25.07 8.08
CA MET A 473 -26.03 -25.00 6.66
C MET A 473 -26.63 -26.21 5.95
N LEU A 474 -27.49 -25.97 4.98
CA LEU A 474 -28.12 -27.03 4.18
C LEU A 474 -27.23 -27.32 2.95
N LEU A 475 -26.82 -28.58 2.81
CA LEU A 475 -26.09 -29.10 1.68
C LEU A 475 -26.91 -30.16 0.94
N GLU A 476 -27.01 -30.05 -0.38
CA GLU A 476 -27.66 -31.04 -1.23
C GLU A 476 -26.60 -31.92 -1.90
N TYR A 477 -26.84 -33.23 -1.91
CA TYR A 477 -26.00 -34.26 -2.50
C TYR A 477 -26.72 -34.99 -3.65
N ALA A 478 -26.02 -35.87 -4.36
CA ALA A 478 -26.61 -36.62 -5.47
C ALA A 478 -27.83 -37.45 -5.02
N GLY A 479 -28.91 -37.34 -5.83
CA GLY A 479 -30.23 -37.98 -5.52
C GLY A 479 -31.06 -37.18 -4.54
N GLU A 480 -30.90 -35.84 -4.50
CA GLU A 480 -31.65 -34.91 -3.65
C GLU A 480 -31.48 -35.18 -2.14
N ALA A 481 -30.42 -35.92 -1.76
CA ALA A 481 -30.12 -36.18 -0.36
C ALA A 481 -29.60 -34.91 0.31
N GLN A 482 -30.16 -34.58 1.48
CA GLN A 482 -29.85 -33.37 2.25
C GLN A 482 -28.99 -33.67 3.47
N LEU A 483 -28.02 -32.82 3.72
CA LEU A 483 -27.19 -32.82 4.93
C LEU A 483 -27.26 -31.47 5.62
N TYR A 484 -27.58 -31.48 6.91
CA TYR A 484 -27.63 -30.28 7.74
C TYR A 484 -26.34 -30.22 8.58
N VAL A 485 -25.54 -29.18 8.40
CA VAL A 485 -24.30 -28.98 9.12
C VAL A 485 -24.44 -27.78 10.05
N PRO A 486 -24.25 -27.97 11.37
CA PRO A 486 -24.31 -26.87 12.33
C PRO A 486 -23.29 -25.77 11.97
N VAL A 487 -23.68 -24.49 12.14
CA VAL A 487 -22.78 -23.35 11.90
C VAL A 487 -21.49 -23.45 12.73
N SER A 488 -21.53 -24.07 13.91
CA SER A 488 -20.35 -24.38 14.72
C SER A 488 -19.34 -25.34 14.06
N GLN A 489 -19.76 -26.08 13.03
CA GLN A 489 -18.93 -27.05 12.29
C GLN A 489 -18.56 -26.57 10.87
N LEU A 490 -18.70 -25.29 10.58
CA LEU A 490 -18.33 -24.73 9.27
C LEU A 490 -16.86 -24.95 8.87
N HIS A 491 -15.98 -25.21 9.84
CA HIS A 491 -14.58 -25.56 9.58
C HIS A 491 -14.39 -26.88 8.81
N LEU A 492 -15.42 -27.75 8.78
CA LEU A 492 -15.44 -28.99 7.97
C LEU A 492 -15.80 -28.74 6.50
N ILE A 493 -16.19 -27.51 6.13
CA ILE A 493 -16.64 -27.15 4.81
C ILE A 493 -15.61 -26.24 4.17
N SER A 494 -15.24 -26.53 2.94
CA SER A 494 -14.38 -25.69 2.12
C SER A 494 -15.02 -25.43 0.75
N ARG A 495 -14.64 -24.30 0.14
CA ARG A 495 -15.08 -23.96 -1.20
C ARG A 495 -14.54 -24.95 -2.23
N TYR A 496 -15.37 -25.33 -3.20
CA TYR A 496 -14.91 -26.13 -4.32
C TYR A 496 -14.11 -25.30 -5.31
N SER A 497 -12.85 -25.65 -5.53
CA SER A 497 -11.91 -24.93 -6.40
C SER A 497 -11.62 -25.64 -7.74
N GLY A 498 -12.50 -26.55 -8.15
CA GLY A 498 -12.36 -27.34 -9.38
C GLY A 498 -12.95 -26.70 -10.64
N GLN A 499 -13.42 -27.54 -11.57
CA GLN A 499 -13.99 -27.11 -12.86
C GLN A 499 -15.25 -26.24 -12.69
N ALA A 500 -15.69 -25.58 -13.79
CA ALA A 500 -16.86 -24.68 -13.79
C ALA A 500 -18.07 -25.25 -13.04
N HIS A 501 -18.74 -24.43 -12.27
CA HIS A 501 -19.82 -24.78 -11.33
C HIS A 501 -20.99 -25.58 -11.92
N GLU A 502 -21.21 -25.46 -13.23
CA GLU A 502 -22.33 -26.12 -13.94
C GLU A 502 -22.14 -27.62 -14.17
N ASN A 503 -20.89 -28.12 -14.16
CA ASN A 503 -20.55 -29.50 -14.49
C ASN A 503 -20.04 -30.35 -13.32
N VAL A 504 -20.27 -29.92 -12.09
CA VAL A 504 -19.76 -30.60 -10.89
C VAL A 504 -20.64 -31.81 -10.56
N THR A 505 -20.02 -33.00 -10.56
CA THR A 505 -20.70 -34.23 -10.13
C THR A 505 -20.77 -34.27 -8.59
N LEU A 506 -21.97 -34.19 -8.05
CA LEU A 506 -22.19 -34.29 -6.60
C LEU A 506 -21.95 -35.72 -6.12
N HIS A 507 -21.38 -35.87 -4.92
CA HIS A 507 -21.21 -37.19 -4.30
C HIS A 507 -22.52 -37.74 -3.77
N LYS A 508 -22.64 -39.07 -3.69
CA LYS A 508 -23.77 -39.72 -3.05
C LYS A 508 -23.44 -40.04 -1.60
N LEU A 509 -24.25 -39.57 -0.66
CA LEU A 509 -24.07 -39.84 0.76
C LEU A 509 -24.01 -41.34 1.03
N GLY A 510 -23.07 -41.80 1.86
CA GLY A 510 -22.91 -43.22 2.23
C GLY A 510 -22.33 -44.15 1.18
N SER A 511 -21.95 -43.67 -0.03
CA SER A 511 -21.47 -44.52 -1.13
C SER A 511 -20.00 -45.01 -0.99
N GLY A 512 -19.25 -44.49 -0.02
CA GLY A 512 -17.81 -44.77 0.13
C GLY A 512 -16.92 -44.25 -1.00
N ALA A 513 -17.49 -43.63 -2.04
CA ALA A 513 -16.75 -43.11 -3.19
C ALA A 513 -15.78 -41.98 -2.78
N TRP A 514 -16.21 -41.12 -1.90
CA TRP A 514 -15.38 -40.02 -1.35
C TRP A 514 -14.17 -40.58 -0.58
N ASN A 515 -14.38 -41.55 0.32
CA ASN A 515 -13.31 -42.18 1.08
C ASN A 515 -12.29 -42.88 0.17
N LYS A 516 -12.74 -43.48 -0.95
CA LYS A 516 -11.85 -44.07 -1.94
C LYS A 516 -11.03 -43.01 -2.68
N ALA A 517 -11.65 -41.86 -3.04
CA ALA A 517 -10.96 -40.75 -3.65
C ALA A 517 -9.94 -40.09 -2.68
N LYS A 518 -10.35 -39.86 -1.43
CA LYS A 518 -9.49 -39.34 -0.35
C LYS A 518 -8.27 -40.26 -0.11
N ARG A 519 -8.47 -41.58 -0.06
CA ARG A 519 -7.36 -42.56 0.10
C ARG A 519 -6.41 -42.53 -1.08
N LYS A 520 -6.90 -42.50 -2.33
CA LYS A 520 -6.09 -42.42 -3.53
C LYS A 520 -5.29 -41.12 -3.62
N ALA A 521 -5.87 -40.02 -3.17
CA ALA A 521 -5.17 -38.72 -3.06
C ALA A 521 -4.08 -38.76 -1.98
N ALA A 522 -4.38 -39.38 -0.82
CA ALA A 522 -3.41 -39.56 0.27
C ALA A 522 -2.23 -40.46 -0.12
N GLU A 523 -2.48 -41.53 -0.89
CA GLU A 523 -1.42 -42.39 -1.46
C GLU A 523 -0.51 -41.58 -2.40
N LYS A 524 -1.06 -40.82 -3.35
CA LYS A 524 -0.27 -39.95 -4.22
C LYS A 524 0.51 -38.88 -3.47
N ALA A 525 -0.09 -38.28 -2.43
CA ALA A 525 0.60 -37.31 -1.59
C ALA A 525 1.77 -37.96 -0.82
N ARG A 526 1.58 -39.21 -0.34
CA ARG A 526 2.63 -39.96 0.35
C ARG A 526 3.78 -40.34 -0.59
N ASP A 527 3.50 -40.75 -1.83
CA ASP A 527 4.52 -41.06 -2.83
C ASP A 527 5.33 -39.80 -3.18
N THR A 528 4.67 -38.67 -3.39
CA THR A 528 5.33 -37.39 -3.63
C THR A 528 6.16 -36.94 -2.42
N ALA A 529 5.66 -37.12 -1.20
CA ALA A 529 6.38 -36.80 0.03
C ALA A 529 7.63 -37.68 0.21
N ALA A 530 7.53 -38.99 -0.11
CA ALA A 530 8.68 -39.90 -0.06
C ALA A 530 9.78 -39.51 -1.07
N GLU A 531 9.40 -39.10 -2.27
CA GLU A 531 10.34 -38.61 -3.28
C GLU A 531 11.03 -37.31 -2.83
N LEU A 532 10.27 -36.37 -2.26
CA LEU A 532 10.81 -35.13 -1.70
C LEU A 532 11.75 -35.40 -0.50
N LEU A 533 11.37 -36.29 0.40
CA LEU A 533 12.21 -36.68 1.52
C LEU A 533 13.54 -37.32 1.08
N ASN A 534 13.52 -38.16 0.03
CA ASN A 534 14.74 -38.74 -0.53
C ASN A 534 15.66 -37.65 -1.12
N LEU A 535 15.10 -36.70 -1.84
CA LEU A 535 15.82 -35.56 -2.39
C LEU A 535 16.42 -34.70 -1.27
N TYR A 536 15.68 -34.53 -0.19
CA TYR A 536 16.10 -33.78 0.99
C TYR A 536 17.25 -34.50 1.74
N ALA A 537 17.14 -35.82 1.90
CA ALA A 537 18.18 -36.65 2.48
C ALA A 537 19.48 -36.60 1.66
N GLN A 538 19.38 -36.65 0.33
CA GLN A 538 20.53 -36.51 -0.56
C GLN A 538 21.22 -35.15 -0.40
N ARG A 539 20.43 -34.05 -0.31
CA ARG A 539 20.96 -32.70 -0.07
C ARG A 539 21.62 -32.56 1.32
N ALA A 540 20.99 -33.12 2.34
CA ALA A 540 21.52 -33.08 3.70
C ALA A 540 22.87 -33.83 3.84
N ALA A 541 23.13 -34.78 2.96
CA ALA A 541 24.38 -35.53 2.91
C ALA A 541 25.49 -34.84 2.11
N GLN A 542 25.17 -33.80 1.34
CA GLN A 542 26.14 -33.07 0.52
C GLN A 542 26.63 -31.80 1.22
N SER A 543 27.92 -31.50 1.10
CA SER A 543 28.48 -30.21 1.50
C SER A 543 28.26 -29.19 0.40
N GLY A 544 27.52 -28.10 0.72
CA GLY A 544 27.34 -26.95 -0.14
C GLY A 544 28.56 -26.04 -0.19
N HIS A 545 28.53 -25.11 -1.13
CA HIS A 545 29.53 -24.04 -1.17
C HIS A 545 29.20 -23.01 -0.07
N LYS A 546 30.16 -22.69 0.77
CA LYS A 546 30.03 -21.64 1.78
C LYS A 546 30.50 -20.32 1.17
N PHE A 547 29.59 -19.38 0.97
CA PHE A 547 29.93 -18.05 0.50
C PHE A 547 30.51 -17.18 1.62
N GLU A 548 31.55 -16.44 1.30
CA GLU A 548 32.10 -15.39 2.17
C GLU A 548 31.55 -14.05 1.73
N ILE A 549 31.17 -13.22 2.69
CA ILE A 549 30.58 -11.91 2.42
C ILE A 549 31.58 -10.82 2.81
N ASN A 550 31.93 -9.96 1.87
CA ASN A 550 32.55 -8.70 2.19
C ASN A 550 31.44 -7.72 2.62
N GLU A 551 31.36 -7.44 3.91
CA GLU A 551 30.33 -6.59 4.50
C GLU A 551 30.26 -5.21 3.84
N MET A 552 31.41 -4.63 3.46
CA MET A 552 31.48 -3.30 2.85
C MET A 552 30.85 -3.28 1.46
N ASP A 553 31.18 -4.27 0.62
CA ASP A 553 30.63 -4.39 -0.73
C ASP A 553 29.16 -4.78 -0.69
N TYR A 554 28.78 -5.66 0.24
CA TYR A 554 27.38 -6.06 0.43
C TYR A 554 26.52 -4.89 0.90
N GLN A 555 27.00 -4.08 1.85
CA GLN A 555 26.28 -2.91 2.32
C GLN A 555 26.14 -1.86 1.19
N ALA A 556 27.18 -1.63 0.40
CA ALA A 556 27.10 -0.75 -0.75
C ALA A 556 26.05 -1.21 -1.78
N PHE A 557 25.95 -2.53 -2.03
CA PHE A 557 24.91 -3.09 -2.87
C PHE A 557 23.52 -2.95 -2.21
N ALA A 558 23.42 -3.17 -0.90
CA ALA A 558 22.20 -3.03 -0.13
C ALA A 558 21.64 -1.61 -0.20
N ASP A 559 22.50 -0.61 0.01
CA ASP A 559 22.13 0.80 0.02
C ASP A 559 21.63 1.30 -1.36
N GLY A 560 22.00 0.61 -2.42
CA GLY A 560 21.44 0.83 -3.76
C GLY A 560 19.95 0.45 -3.90
N PHE A 561 19.31 -0.15 -2.90
CA PHE A 561 17.86 -0.38 -2.89
C PHE A 561 17.14 0.91 -2.51
N GLY A 562 16.51 1.56 -3.48
CA GLY A 562 15.87 2.88 -3.33
C GLY A 562 14.62 2.93 -2.43
N TYR A 563 14.36 1.91 -1.60
CA TYR A 563 13.20 1.79 -0.73
C TYR A 563 13.63 1.32 0.67
N GLU A 564 12.84 1.64 1.69
CA GLU A 564 13.00 1.02 3.00
C GLU A 564 12.51 -0.43 2.96
N GLU A 565 13.30 -1.34 3.50
CA GLU A 565 12.92 -2.74 3.63
C GLU A 565 11.81 -2.89 4.67
N THR A 566 10.80 -3.68 4.38
CA THR A 566 9.84 -4.10 5.41
C THR A 566 10.51 -5.13 6.33
N GLU A 567 9.99 -5.30 7.55
CA GLU A 567 10.52 -6.29 8.50
C GLU A 567 10.57 -7.69 7.88
N ASP A 568 9.53 -8.08 7.14
CA ASP A 568 9.48 -9.38 6.46
C ASP A 568 10.51 -9.49 5.33
N GLN A 569 10.74 -8.42 4.58
CA GLN A 569 11.79 -8.38 3.54
C GLN A 569 13.16 -8.53 4.18
N ALA A 570 13.45 -7.78 5.24
CA ALA A 570 14.70 -7.86 5.98
C ALA A 570 14.92 -9.27 6.57
N ALA A 571 13.87 -9.87 7.15
CA ALA A 571 13.92 -11.24 7.68
C ALA A 571 14.16 -12.27 6.57
N ALA A 572 13.49 -12.13 5.39
CA ALA A 572 13.68 -13.02 4.25
C ALA A 572 15.10 -12.90 3.67
N ILE A 573 15.62 -11.69 3.53
CA ILE A 573 17.00 -11.42 3.09
C ILE A 573 17.99 -12.05 4.07
N ALA A 574 17.85 -11.79 5.37
CA ALA A 574 18.73 -12.35 6.40
C ALA A 574 18.73 -13.89 6.41
N ALA A 575 17.57 -14.51 6.21
CA ALA A 575 17.44 -15.96 6.12
C ALA A 575 18.16 -16.53 4.88
N VAL A 576 18.01 -15.90 3.71
CA VAL A 576 18.70 -16.29 2.46
C VAL A 576 20.21 -16.14 2.61
N ILE A 577 20.68 -15.02 3.15
CA ILE A 577 22.10 -14.78 3.40
C ILE A 577 22.69 -15.81 4.37
N LYS A 578 21.96 -16.10 5.45
CA LYS A 578 22.35 -17.14 6.41
C LYS A 578 22.50 -18.50 5.73
N ASP A 579 21.58 -18.89 4.86
CA ASP A 579 21.64 -20.16 4.15
C ASP A 579 22.85 -20.21 3.22
N LEU A 580 23.10 -19.17 2.42
CA LEU A 580 24.25 -19.09 1.51
C LEU A 580 25.60 -19.11 2.22
N THR A 581 25.67 -18.65 3.48
CA THR A 581 26.90 -18.66 4.28
C THR A 581 27.12 -19.96 5.06
N GLN A 582 26.19 -20.94 4.95
CA GLN A 582 26.34 -22.26 5.52
C GLN A 582 26.96 -23.23 4.50
N ALA A 583 27.65 -24.28 4.99
CA ALA A 583 28.19 -25.35 4.14
C ALA A 583 27.11 -26.39 3.73
N LYS A 584 25.87 -25.96 3.51
CA LYS A 584 24.73 -26.79 3.10
C LYS A 584 24.05 -26.14 1.91
N PRO A 585 23.73 -26.91 0.83
CA PRO A 585 23.02 -26.32 -0.32
C PRO A 585 21.67 -25.73 0.10
N MET A 586 21.42 -24.46 -0.23
CA MET A 586 20.14 -23.79 0.05
C MET A 586 19.01 -24.31 -0.87
N ASP A 587 17.83 -24.55 -0.33
CA ASP A 587 16.56 -24.69 -1.08
C ASP A 587 15.47 -23.94 -0.34
N ARG A 588 15.40 -22.65 -0.64
CA ARG A 588 14.45 -21.76 0.03
C ARG A 588 13.36 -21.27 -0.92
N LEU A 589 12.13 -21.28 -0.41
CA LEU A 589 10.98 -20.69 -1.07
C LEU A 589 10.65 -19.35 -0.41
N VAL A 590 10.70 -18.27 -1.19
CA VAL A 590 10.23 -16.94 -0.77
C VAL A 590 8.85 -16.70 -1.37
N CYS A 591 7.86 -16.60 -0.50
CA CYS A 591 6.48 -16.32 -0.87
C CYS A 591 6.09 -14.91 -0.48
N GLY A 592 5.40 -14.20 -1.35
CA GLY A 592 4.90 -12.85 -1.09
C GLY A 592 4.10 -12.35 -2.28
N ASP A 593 3.11 -11.51 -2.07
CA ASP A 593 2.25 -10.99 -3.14
C ASP A 593 3.05 -10.20 -4.21
N VAL A 594 2.43 -9.95 -5.36
CA VAL A 594 3.04 -9.15 -6.44
C VAL A 594 3.39 -7.76 -5.91
N GLY A 595 4.64 -7.30 -6.14
CA GLY A 595 5.09 -5.99 -5.67
C GLY A 595 5.56 -5.94 -4.21
N PHE A 596 5.64 -7.08 -3.49
CA PHE A 596 6.17 -7.15 -2.12
C PHE A 596 7.71 -7.23 -2.05
N GLY A 597 8.40 -6.96 -3.15
CA GLY A 597 9.86 -6.85 -3.15
C GLY A 597 10.64 -8.17 -3.17
N LYS A 598 10.02 -9.29 -3.55
CA LYS A 598 10.71 -10.59 -3.73
C LYS A 598 11.97 -10.49 -4.60
N THR A 599 11.94 -9.63 -5.62
CA THR A 599 13.07 -9.41 -6.54
C THR A 599 14.30 -8.86 -5.82
N GLU A 600 14.13 -8.03 -4.78
CA GLU A 600 15.26 -7.53 -3.99
C GLU A 600 15.95 -8.67 -3.23
N VAL A 601 15.18 -9.62 -2.67
CA VAL A 601 15.75 -10.82 -2.04
C VAL A 601 16.60 -11.61 -3.04
N ALA A 602 16.12 -11.76 -4.28
CA ALA A 602 16.85 -12.43 -5.34
C ALA A 602 18.12 -11.68 -5.75
N LEU A 603 18.07 -10.36 -5.85
CA LEU A 603 19.22 -9.50 -6.18
C LEU A 603 20.32 -9.61 -5.11
N ARG A 604 19.94 -9.60 -3.80
CA ARG A 604 20.90 -9.77 -2.70
C ARG A 604 21.55 -11.16 -2.73
N ALA A 605 20.77 -12.21 -2.99
CA ALA A 605 21.29 -13.56 -3.13
C ALA A 605 22.27 -13.67 -4.33
N ALA A 606 21.90 -13.11 -5.48
CA ALA A 606 22.74 -13.09 -6.67
C ALA A 606 24.06 -12.34 -6.42
N PHE A 607 24.00 -11.20 -5.71
CA PHE A 607 25.19 -10.44 -5.36
C PHE A 607 26.18 -11.28 -4.55
N VAL A 608 25.72 -11.94 -3.49
CA VAL A 608 26.57 -12.80 -2.65
C VAL A 608 27.19 -13.93 -3.48
N ALA A 609 26.41 -14.56 -4.35
CA ALA A 609 26.90 -15.65 -5.18
C ALA A 609 27.98 -15.21 -6.18
N VAL A 610 27.76 -14.08 -6.87
CA VAL A 610 28.69 -13.56 -7.88
C VAL A 610 29.97 -13.03 -7.24
N MET A 611 29.86 -12.29 -6.14
CA MET A 611 31.04 -11.82 -5.41
C MET A 611 31.87 -12.97 -4.80
N GLY A 612 31.22 -14.10 -4.52
CA GLY A 612 31.88 -15.38 -4.15
C GLY A 612 32.44 -16.16 -5.35
N GLY A 613 32.49 -15.57 -6.55
CA GLY A 613 33.09 -16.18 -7.77
C GLY A 613 32.24 -17.28 -8.41
N LYS A 614 30.92 -17.34 -8.14
CA LYS A 614 29.99 -18.30 -8.73
C LYS A 614 29.07 -17.63 -9.75
N GLN A 615 28.66 -18.42 -10.75
CA GLN A 615 27.66 -17.98 -11.73
C GLN A 615 26.24 -18.15 -11.17
N VAL A 616 25.35 -17.26 -11.61
CA VAL A 616 23.93 -17.23 -11.22
C VAL A 616 23.05 -17.42 -12.45
N ALA A 617 22.06 -18.33 -12.35
CA ALA A 617 21.04 -18.52 -13.37
C ALA A 617 19.69 -18.05 -12.82
N VAL A 618 19.03 -17.12 -13.51
CA VAL A 618 17.68 -16.64 -13.17
C VAL A 618 16.68 -17.15 -14.19
N LEU A 619 15.71 -17.94 -13.72
CA LEU A 619 14.67 -18.53 -14.57
C LEU A 619 13.35 -17.78 -14.39
N ALA A 620 12.76 -17.36 -15.51
CA ALA A 620 11.43 -16.78 -15.56
C ALA A 620 10.52 -17.52 -16.55
N PRO A 621 9.20 -17.63 -16.30
CA PRO A 621 8.31 -18.44 -17.13
C PRO A 621 8.01 -17.84 -18.51
N THR A 622 8.15 -16.54 -18.68
CA THR A 622 7.83 -15.83 -19.93
C THR A 622 8.99 -14.96 -20.41
N THR A 623 9.07 -14.74 -21.71
CA THR A 623 10.09 -13.85 -22.31
C THR A 623 9.97 -12.40 -21.82
N LEU A 624 8.76 -11.92 -21.53
CA LEU A 624 8.56 -10.56 -20.99
C LEU A 624 9.17 -10.42 -19.60
N LEU A 625 8.97 -11.41 -18.72
CA LEU A 625 9.58 -11.42 -17.39
C LEU A 625 11.10 -11.55 -17.48
N VAL A 626 11.64 -12.30 -18.45
CA VAL A 626 13.09 -12.37 -18.69
C VAL A 626 13.66 -10.98 -19.00
N GLU A 627 13.03 -10.22 -19.89
CA GLU A 627 13.46 -8.87 -20.23
C GLU A 627 13.36 -7.92 -19.02
N GLN A 628 12.27 -8.01 -18.26
CA GLN A 628 12.07 -7.22 -17.05
C GLN A 628 13.14 -7.52 -15.99
N HIS A 629 13.42 -8.78 -15.73
CA HIS A 629 14.49 -9.19 -14.81
C HIS A 629 15.86 -8.79 -15.35
N ALA A 630 16.13 -8.97 -16.66
CA ALA A 630 17.40 -8.59 -17.25
C ALA A 630 17.70 -7.10 -17.11
N GLN A 631 16.69 -6.25 -17.33
CA GLN A 631 16.82 -4.81 -17.11
C GLN A 631 17.06 -4.49 -15.63
N ASN A 632 16.26 -5.06 -14.72
CA ASN A 632 16.40 -4.80 -13.28
C ASN A 632 17.77 -5.24 -12.74
N PHE A 633 18.26 -6.41 -13.18
CA PHE A 633 19.57 -6.91 -12.77
C PHE A 633 20.70 -6.07 -13.39
N ALA A 634 20.60 -5.72 -14.67
CA ALA A 634 21.61 -4.86 -15.32
C ALA A 634 21.72 -3.48 -14.64
N ASP A 635 20.57 -2.86 -14.33
CA ASP A 635 20.53 -1.56 -13.64
C ASP A 635 21.13 -1.65 -12.23
N ARG A 636 20.82 -2.73 -11.51
CA ARG A 636 21.22 -2.90 -10.11
C ARG A 636 22.70 -3.28 -9.94
N PHE A 637 23.27 -3.98 -10.93
CA PHE A 637 24.68 -4.37 -10.97
C PHE A 637 25.55 -3.42 -11.79
N ALA A 638 25.01 -2.31 -12.30
CA ALA A 638 25.75 -1.39 -13.18
C ALA A 638 27.04 -0.83 -12.56
N ASP A 639 27.07 -0.68 -11.23
CA ASP A 639 28.23 -0.13 -10.49
C ASP A 639 29.23 -1.22 -10.05
N PHE A 640 28.99 -2.49 -10.38
CA PHE A 640 29.83 -3.63 -10.01
C PHE A 640 30.43 -4.29 -11.25
N PRO A 641 31.59 -4.92 -11.14
CA PRO A 641 32.26 -5.60 -12.26
C PRO A 641 31.57 -6.94 -12.59
N VAL A 642 30.26 -6.92 -12.80
CA VAL A 642 29.39 -8.09 -13.01
C VAL A 642 28.76 -8.02 -14.38
N LYS A 643 28.93 -9.09 -15.17
CA LYS A 643 28.36 -9.19 -16.50
C LYS A 643 27.04 -9.95 -16.50
N VAL A 644 25.95 -9.23 -16.78
CA VAL A 644 24.61 -9.77 -16.91
C VAL A 644 24.29 -10.03 -18.37
N ALA A 645 23.74 -11.21 -18.67
CA ALA A 645 23.30 -11.58 -20.02
C ALA A 645 21.85 -12.13 -19.97
N SER A 646 21.08 -11.93 -21.03
CA SER A 646 19.74 -12.52 -21.18
C SER A 646 19.73 -13.56 -22.31
N LEU A 647 18.87 -14.59 -22.14
CA LEU A 647 18.58 -15.60 -23.15
C LEU A 647 17.07 -15.66 -23.42
N SER A 648 16.62 -14.83 -24.34
CA SER A 648 15.22 -14.73 -24.74
C SER A 648 15.04 -14.91 -26.26
N ARG A 649 13.79 -15.03 -26.72
CA ARG A 649 13.46 -15.07 -28.16
C ARG A 649 13.75 -13.73 -28.86
N PHE A 650 13.94 -12.67 -28.12
CA PHE A 650 14.22 -11.33 -28.67
C PHE A 650 15.72 -11.11 -28.95
N ASN A 651 16.57 -11.98 -28.44
CA ASN A 651 18.02 -11.90 -28.72
C ASN A 651 18.30 -12.38 -30.14
N ASN A 652 19.17 -11.66 -30.84
CA ASN A 652 19.67 -12.12 -32.13
C ASN A 652 20.62 -13.33 -31.95
N SER A 653 20.86 -14.08 -33.01
CA SER A 653 21.69 -15.30 -32.98
C SER A 653 23.13 -15.03 -32.48
N LYS A 654 23.69 -13.85 -32.77
CA LYS A 654 25.03 -13.46 -32.34
C LYS A 654 25.09 -13.22 -30.82
N ALA A 655 24.10 -12.51 -30.27
CA ALA A 655 24.00 -12.26 -28.81
C ALA A 655 23.75 -13.56 -28.04
N THR A 656 22.88 -14.44 -28.56
CA THR A 656 22.64 -15.76 -27.98
C THR A 656 23.92 -16.60 -27.93
N LYS A 657 24.68 -16.65 -29.03
CA LYS A 657 25.94 -17.41 -29.10
C LYS A 657 26.96 -16.85 -28.12
N ALA A 658 27.13 -15.51 -28.07
CA ALA A 658 28.05 -14.85 -27.15
C ALA A 658 27.68 -15.10 -25.67
N ALA A 659 26.38 -15.13 -25.34
CA ALA A 659 25.92 -15.44 -23.97
C ALA A 659 26.23 -16.92 -23.62
N LEU A 660 25.98 -17.87 -24.51
CA LEU A 660 26.27 -19.30 -24.30
C LEU A 660 27.79 -19.55 -24.14
N GLU A 661 28.62 -18.95 -25.00
CA GLU A 661 30.07 -19.02 -24.89
C GLU A 661 30.54 -18.42 -23.57
N GLY A 662 30.03 -17.22 -23.18
CA GLY A 662 30.39 -16.55 -21.93
C GLY A 662 29.93 -17.29 -20.67
N MET A 663 28.85 -18.10 -20.75
CA MET A 663 28.47 -19.00 -19.66
C MET A 663 29.45 -20.16 -19.51
N ALA A 664 29.86 -20.74 -20.63
CA ALA A 664 30.76 -21.90 -20.64
C ALA A 664 32.21 -21.54 -20.27
N ASP A 665 32.70 -20.36 -20.60
CA ASP A 665 34.03 -19.88 -20.29
C ASP A 665 34.11 -19.11 -18.94
N GLY A 666 32.95 -18.73 -18.38
CA GLY A 666 32.79 -18.04 -17.09
C GLY A 666 32.98 -16.52 -17.17
N THR A 667 32.89 -15.91 -18.34
CA THR A 667 32.90 -14.45 -18.52
C THR A 667 31.55 -13.79 -18.33
N VAL A 668 30.46 -14.56 -18.28
CA VAL A 668 29.13 -14.11 -17.90
C VAL A 668 28.85 -14.60 -16.47
N ASP A 669 28.55 -13.67 -15.57
CA ASP A 669 28.35 -13.95 -14.15
C ASP A 669 26.88 -14.28 -13.86
N ILE A 670 25.95 -13.52 -14.45
CA ILE A 670 24.52 -13.70 -14.28
C ILE A 670 23.85 -13.91 -15.63
N VAL A 671 23.10 -14.98 -15.77
CA VAL A 671 22.29 -15.21 -16.95
C VAL A 671 20.82 -15.31 -16.61
N ILE A 672 19.98 -14.62 -17.36
CA ILE A 672 18.53 -14.56 -17.14
C ILE A 672 17.86 -15.12 -18.38
N GLY A 673 16.97 -16.11 -18.19
CA GLY A 673 16.30 -16.73 -19.33
C GLY A 673 15.09 -17.56 -18.98
N THR A 674 14.48 -18.14 -20.01
CA THR A 674 13.37 -19.07 -19.82
C THR A 674 13.90 -20.47 -19.47
N HIS A 675 13.01 -21.45 -19.42
CA HIS A 675 13.36 -22.87 -19.22
C HIS A 675 14.47 -23.43 -20.14
N LYS A 676 14.83 -22.71 -21.19
CA LYS A 676 15.99 -23.06 -22.00
C LYS A 676 17.28 -23.18 -21.23
N LEU A 677 17.45 -22.37 -20.16
CA LEU A 677 18.66 -22.36 -19.32
C LEU A 677 18.94 -23.67 -18.58
N VAL A 678 17.95 -24.54 -18.43
CA VAL A 678 18.07 -25.81 -17.72
C VAL A 678 18.11 -27.02 -18.65
N GLN A 679 18.26 -26.82 -19.98
CA GLN A 679 18.42 -27.87 -20.93
C GLN A 679 19.83 -28.49 -20.88
N ASP A 680 19.96 -29.76 -21.19
CA ASP A 680 21.20 -30.54 -21.05
C ASP A 680 22.34 -30.07 -21.98
N ASP A 681 22.04 -29.29 -23.02
CA ASP A 681 22.98 -28.67 -23.95
C ASP A 681 23.64 -27.40 -23.45
N ILE A 682 23.14 -26.83 -22.35
CA ILE A 682 23.66 -25.60 -21.75
C ILE A 682 24.69 -25.91 -20.66
N LYS A 683 25.86 -25.38 -20.81
CA LYS A 683 26.99 -25.58 -19.85
C LYS A 683 27.34 -24.32 -19.12
N PHE A 684 27.48 -24.43 -17.82
CA PHE A 684 28.03 -23.42 -16.93
C PHE A 684 29.42 -23.85 -16.47
N LYS A 685 30.32 -22.89 -16.36
CA LYS A 685 31.67 -23.17 -15.82
C LYS A 685 31.64 -23.41 -14.31
N ASN A 686 30.87 -22.59 -13.58
CA ASN A 686 30.88 -22.59 -12.13
C ASN A 686 29.52 -22.11 -11.55
N LEU A 687 28.42 -22.78 -11.93
CA LEU A 687 27.08 -22.46 -11.44
C LEU A 687 27.00 -22.67 -9.92
N GLY A 688 26.64 -21.66 -9.14
CA GLY A 688 26.47 -21.72 -7.70
C GLY A 688 25.08 -21.47 -7.20
N LEU A 689 24.30 -20.62 -7.91
CA LEU A 689 22.95 -20.24 -7.50
C LEU A 689 21.99 -20.29 -8.69
N VAL A 690 20.82 -20.88 -8.45
CA VAL A 690 19.67 -20.85 -9.40
C VAL A 690 18.50 -20.13 -8.71
N ILE A 691 18.03 -19.07 -9.33
CA ILE A 691 16.86 -18.32 -8.90
C ILE A 691 15.70 -18.66 -9.83
N ILE A 692 14.57 -19.07 -9.27
CA ILE A 692 13.39 -19.48 -10.02
C ILE A 692 12.22 -18.59 -9.68
N ASP A 693 11.71 -17.87 -10.66
CA ASP A 693 10.50 -17.06 -10.50
C ASP A 693 9.28 -17.86 -11.00
N GLU A 694 8.21 -17.90 -10.18
CA GLU A 694 6.94 -18.57 -10.50
C GLU A 694 7.07 -20.04 -10.97
N GLU A 695 7.75 -20.86 -10.17
CA GLU A 695 8.02 -22.29 -10.48
C GLU A 695 6.77 -23.08 -10.92
N HIS A 696 5.59 -22.73 -10.42
CA HIS A 696 4.34 -23.43 -10.73
C HIS A 696 3.94 -23.33 -12.21
N ARG A 697 4.46 -22.34 -12.94
CA ARG A 697 4.20 -22.13 -14.38
C ARG A 697 5.09 -22.95 -15.30
N PHE A 698 6.06 -23.69 -14.75
CA PHE A 698 6.91 -24.59 -15.53
C PHE A 698 6.25 -25.94 -15.78
N GLY A 699 6.47 -26.51 -16.97
CA GLY A 699 5.97 -27.81 -17.34
C GLY A 699 6.65 -28.99 -16.63
N VAL A 700 6.08 -30.21 -16.73
CA VAL A 700 6.55 -31.40 -16.00
C VAL A 700 8.03 -31.71 -16.27
N ARG A 701 8.44 -31.74 -17.57
CA ARG A 701 9.84 -32.02 -17.97
C ARG A 701 10.81 -31.01 -17.41
N GLN A 702 10.42 -29.73 -17.37
CA GLN A 702 11.23 -28.65 -16.86
C GLN A 702 11.41 -28.78 -15.34
N LYS A 703 10.37 -29.17 -14.61
CA LYS A 703 10.44 -29.46 -13.18
C LYS A 703 11.35 -30.66 -12.86
N GLU A 704 11.39 -31.67 -13.72
CA GLU A 704 12.31 -32.83 -13.55
C GLU A 704 13.78 -32.39 -13.75
N GLN A 705 14.06 -31.55 -14.75
CA GLN A 705 15.41 -31.00 -14.96
C GLN A 705 15.84 -30.10 -13.77
N LEU A 706 14.93 -29.26 -13.27
CA LEU A 706 15.14 -28.46 -12.05
C LEU A 706 15.41 -29.33 -10.81
N LYS A 707 14.73 -30.49 -10.70
CA LYS A 707 14.97 -31.44 -9.61
C LYS A 707 16.43 -31.97 -9.60
N ARG A 708 17.03 -32.22 -10.76
CA ARG A 708 18.42 -32.66 -10.88
C ARG A 708 19.41 -31.57 -10.45
N LEU A 709 19.15 -30.31 -10.84
CA LEU A 709 19.96 -29.17 -10.44
C LEU A 709 19.87 -28.90 -8.92
N ARG A 710 18.71 -29.16 -8.31
CA ARG A 710 18.49 -28.99 -6.87
C ARG A 710 19.42 -29.82 -5.99
N ALA A 711 19.96 -30.91 -6.51
CA ALA A 711 20.87 -31.74 -5.73
C ALA A 711 22.24 -31.09 -5.45
N ASN A 712 22.72 -30.21 -6.35
CA ASN A 712 24.12 -29.80 -6.38
C ASN A 712 24.38 -28.29 -6.28
N VAL A 713 23.35 -27.44 -6.36
CA VAL A 713 23.47 -25.98 -6.35
C VAL A 713 22.47 -25.37 -5.38
N ASP A 714 22.75 -24.12 -4.96
CA ASP A 714 21.81 -23.35 -4.16
C ASP A 714 20.59 -22.94 -5.01
N ILE A 715 19.41 -23.12 -4.46
CA ILE A 715 18.15 -22.81 -5.11
C ILE A 715 17.36 -21.81 -4.28
N LEU A 716 17.01 -20.70 -4.93
CA LEU A 716 16.06 -19.71 -4.41
C LEU A 716 14.83 -19.70 -5.31
N THR A 717 13.68 -20.07 -4.79
CA THR A 717 12.41 -20.00 -5.54
C THR A 717 11.57 -18.86 -5.03
N MET A 718 10.94 -18.11 -5.94
CA MET A 718 10.01 -17.04 -5.62
C MET A 718 8.62 -17.37 -6.16
N THR A 719 7.58 -17.03 -5.41
CA THR A 719 6.20 -17.15 -5.89
C THR A 719 5.32 -16.02 -5.36
N ALA A 720 4.36 -15.58 -6.20
CA ALA A 720 3.35 -14.60 -5.81
C ALA A 720 2.05 -15.27 -5.29
N THR A 721 1.89 -16.60 -5.49
CA THR A 721 0.71 -17.29 -4.97
C THR A 721 0.84 -17.48 -3.46
N PRO A 722 -0.10 -16.91 -2.65
CA PRO A 722 -0.07 -17.11 -1.21
C PRO A 722 -0.26 -18.60 -0.89
N ILE A 723 0.63 -19.15 -0.08
CA ILE A 723 0.49 -20.51 0.45
C ILE A 723 -0.34 -20.40 1.73
N PRO A 724 -1.48 -21.12 1.85
CA PRO A 724 -2.25 -21.12 3.07
C PRO A 724 -1.38 -21.50 4.28
N ARG A 725 -1.59 -20.85 5.42
CA ARG A 725 -0.80 -21.03 6.65
C ARG A 725 -0.69 -22.50 7.08
N THR A 726 -1.77 -23.27 6.91
CA THR A 726 -1.81 -24.71 7.17
C THR A 726 -0.88 -25.50 6.26
N LEU A 727 -0.75 -25.10 4.98
CA LEU A 727 0.19 -25.74 4.06
C LEU A 727 1.63 -25.30 4.32
N SER A 728 1.84 -24.05 4.75
CA SER A 728 3.15 -23.55 5.20
C SER A 728 3.66 -24.36 6.40
N MET A 729 2.84 -24.59 7.43
CA MET A 729 3.18 -25.42 8.58
C MET A 729 3.42 -26.89 8.21
N ALA A 730 2.70 -27.41 7.20
CA ALA A 730 2.91 -28.78 6.71
C ALA A 730 4.20 -28.92 5.87
N LEU A 731 4.71 -27.83 5.32
CA LEU A 731 5.97 -27.78 4.57
C LEU A 731 7.18 -27.47 5.48
N GLU A 732 6.96 -27.00 6.70
CA GLU A 732 8.01 -26.81 7.70
C GLU A 732 8.75 -28.13 7.96
N GLY A 733 10.05 -28.16 7.66
CA GLY A 733 10.89 -29.35 7.73
C GLY A 733 11.08 -30.10 6.41
N LEU A 734 10.28 -29.82 5.36
CA LEU A 734 10.47 -30.35 4.00
C LEU A 734 11.20 -29.39 3.07
N ARG A 735 11.10 -28.07 3.32
CA ARG A 735 11.77 -27.02 2.54
C ARG A 735 11.89 -25.78 3.42
N ASP A 736 13.00 -25.04 3.29
CA ASP A 736 13.18 -23.77 3.96
C ASP A 736 12.23 -22.72 3.33
N PHE A 737 11.59 -21.91 4.20
CA PHE A 737 10.49 -21.04 3.79
C PHE A 737 10.64 -19.62 4.37
N SER A 738 10.36 -18.61 3.58
CA SER A 738 10.25 -17.21 4.02
C SER A 738 8.99 -16.58 3.44
N LEU A 739 8.22 -15.93 4.29
CA LEU A 739 6.95 -15.30 3.92
C LEU A 739 7.10 -13.79 4.04
N ILE A 740 6.72 -13.06 2.97
CA ILE A 740 6.64 -11.61 2.95
C ILE A 740 5.16 -11.25 2.88
N THR A 741 4.58 -10.87 4.02
CA THR A 741 3.15 -10.52 4.16
C THR A 741 2.92 -9.03 4.21
N THR A 742 3.94 -8.27 4.62
CA THR A 742 3.86 -6.83 4.77
C THR A 742 4.02 -6.14 3.42
N ALA A 743 2.99 -5.42 2.98
CA ALA A 743 3.07 -4.60 1.79
C ALA A 743 4.09 -3.46 1.99
N PRO A 744 4.90 -3.10 0.98
CA PRO A 744 5.70 -1.89 1.03
C PRO A 744 4.82 -0.67 1.35
N SER A 745 5.34 0.25 2.14
CA SER A 745 4.63 1.40 2.73
C SER A 745 3.86 2.29 1.74
N ARG A 746 4.00 2.07 0.43
CA ARG A 746 3.39 2.86 -0.65
C ARG A 746 2.35 2.11 -1.48
N ARG A 747 2.04 0.87 -1.13
CA ARG A 747 1.07 0.08 -1.88
C ARG A 747 -0.33 0.23 -1.29
N LEU A 748 -1.22 0.86 -2.04
CA LEU A 748 -2.65 0.84 -1.75
C LEU A 748 -3.24 -0.52 -2.16
N ALA A 749 -4.19 -1.01 -1.37
CA ALA A 749 -4.93 -2.21 -1.73
C ALA A 749 -5.69 -1.99 -3.05
N VAL A 750 -5.65 -2.99 -3.94
CA VAL A 750 -6.41 -2.96 -5.19
C VAL A 750 -7.89 -3.14 -4.86
N LYS A 751 -8.72 -2.16 -5.24
CA LYS A 751 -10.18 -2.30 -5.13
C LYS A 751 -10.67 -3.14 -6.31
N THR A 752 -11.26 -4.29 -6.03
CA THR A 752 -11.83 -5.19 -7.04
C THR A 752 -13.34 -5.07 -7.07
N PHE A 753 -13.91 -4.90 -8.27
CA PHE A 753 -15.35 -4.81 -8.48
C PHE A 753 -15.78 -5.88 -9.47
N VAL A 754 -16.78 -6.68 -9.10
CA VAL A 754 -17.44 -7.64 -9.97
C VAL A 754 -18.81 -7.08 -10.32
N LYS A 755 -19.00 -6.70 -11.59
CA LYS A 755 -20.24 -6.08 -12.08
C LYS A 755 -20.60 -6.62 -13.46
N PRO A 756 -21.89 -6.59 -13.86
CA PRO A 756 -22.26 -6.76 -15.26
C PRO A 756 -21.54 -5.73 -16.13
N PHE A 757 -21.22 -6.09 -17.36
CA PHE A 757 -20.59 -5.17 -18.31
C PHE A 757 -21.47 -3.94 -18.52
N SER A 758 -20.85 -2.77 -18.37
CA SER A 758 -21.46 -1.48 -18.60
C SER A 758 -20.40 -0.53 -19.15
N GLU A 759 -20.66 0.08 -20.30
CA GLU A 759 -19.75 1.05 -20.92
C GLU A 759 -19.46 2.23 -19.99
N GLY A 760 -20.48 2.68 -19.24
CA GLY A 760 -20.34 3.74 -18.23
C GLY A 760 -19.34 3.38 -17.14
N SER A 761 -19.44 2.17 -16.54
CA SER A 761 -18.53 1.71 -15.48
C SER A 761 -17.09 1.54 -16.00
N VAL A 762 -16.92 1.02 -17.23
CA VAL A 762 -15.61 0.92 -17.87
C VAL A 762 -15.00 2.29 -18.11
N ARG A 763 -15.78 3.22 -18.68
CA ARG A 763 -15.34 4.59 -18.94
C ARG A 763 -14.92 5.31 -17.66
N GLU A 764 -15.67 5.16 -16.58
CA GLU A 764 -15.32 5.73 -15.27
C GLU A 764 -14.00 5.19 -14.74
N ALA A 765 -13.82 3.85 -14.75
CA ALA A 765 -12.60 3.23 -14.31
C ALA A 765 -11.38 3.72 -15.11
N VAL A 766 -11.53 3.82 -16.44
CA VAL A 766 -10.48 4.32 -17.33
C VAL A 766 -10.14 5.78 -17.04
N LEU A 767 -11.16 6.65 -16.91
CA LEU A 767 -10.95 8.08 -16.65
C LEU A 767 -10.29 8.31 -15.29
N ARG A 768 -10.63 7.53 -14.26
CA ARG A 768 -10.01 7.60 -12.93
C ARG A 768 -8.52 7.30 -13.00
N GLU A 769 -8.14 6.21 -13.67
CA GLU A 769 -6.74 5.83 -13.81
C GLU A 769 -5.95 6.85 -14.64
N LEU A 770 -6.51 7.34 -15.73
CA LEU A 770 -5.86 8.37 -16.55
C LEU A 770 -5.71 9.70 -15.79
N LYS A 771 -6.69 10.08 -14.96
CA LYS A 771 -6.63 11.31 -14.15
C LYS A 771 -5.46 11.27 -13.15
N ARG A 772 -5.18 10.12 -12.56
CA ARG A 772 -4.03 9.97 -11.66
C ARG A 772 -2.70 9.67 -12.35
N GLY A 773 -2.64 9.75 -13.70
CA GLY A 773 -1.44 9.44 -14.48
C GLY A 773 -1.14 7.96 -14.63
N GLY A 774 -2.09 7.08 -14.28
CA GLY A 774 -1.95 5.63 -14.38
C GLY A 774 -2.17 5.11 -15.79
N GLN A 775 -1.98 3.81 -15.97
CA GLN A 775 -2.21 3.06 -17.20
C GLN A 775 -3.38 2.10 -17.01
N VAL A 776 -4.12 1.85 -18.09
CA VAL A 776 -5.26 0.92 -18.08
C VAL A 776 -4.97 -0.26 -18.98
N PHE A 777 -5.12 -1.48 -18.44
CA PHE A 777 -5.11 -2.70 -19.20
C PHE A 777 -6.55 -3.19 -19.37
N PHE A 778 -7.00 -3.32 -20.60
CA PHE A 778 -8.31 -3.87 -20.94
C PHE A 778 -8.12 -5.29 -21.50
N LEU A 779 -8.67 -6.28 -20.78
CA LEU A 779 -8.63 -7.67 -21.20
C LEU A 779 -10.04 -8.09 -21.66
N HIS A 780 -10.14 -8.58 -22.91
CA HIS A 780 -11.41 -9.01 -23.51
C HIS A 780 -11.34 -10.50 -23.85
#